data_6506db74da40b3b7b1f01c580cb0b90e
#
_entry.id   6506db74da40b3b7b1f01c580cb0b90e
#
_cell.length_a   1.000
_cell.length_b   1.000
_cell.length_c   1.000
_cell.angle_alpha   90.00
_cell.angle_beta   90.00
_cell.angle_gamma   90.00
#
_symmetry.space_group_name_H-M   'P 1'
#
loop_
_entity.id
_entity.type
_entity.pdbx_description
1 polymer ?
#
loop_
_entity_poly.entity_id
_entity_poly.type
_entity_poly.pdbx_seq_one_letter_code
_entity_poly.pdbx_strand_id
1 'polypeptide(L)'
;MAAKKRIKKDESDGKEGFGPVTVGLREAESAILLLNCSENEVVACACDALYKFLSKNDNNKRLLLKQNLCQNLLPLLSSGDKLVRRNAVSILGVISSFKDAANVIRKLPNYLALLRKLLNPEEFDNTREFALLILKNLCDDSSTVGDAVQEKLIPPIVDCLNCLDPDVKKNALDALLKMNRDFEVRSALSVTSTLQLLLDQLRSEFPSIQNTTLLVFARMTSDSTIRSQLQKMNAFDTFIDLLGKPELNDLHLAALSVIEHLLEDVNCVKDLLRSGKLHTLFRFLGDQEAKRESDKQPQVGASFTKGKGGSPKKTIPQKSPRKAKTQDEKPSVTTLPETKIRACYAVMRAAHNADIRRVLHDADVEQMLVHLLSHEDQTVRSSAAQTIAVVSRSSLCQGRILQLGGLEWLIRMTCSEKYETKSAGALALAALTTGNPAICHELSDRTSGIDCLLSCLDLQGPGTDTAVMAGLTALTSLALEEATRSLVLQRICGKVLVPCLLSASTTVQTKAALATAAMICEPEKLVEFCENDGIPALVQLLNSPVPDVCRSACWAIFALGTDAHVAKLLATSSVLEQLLAINQATSKRNQFTALALQRLLDAKLEIKFALTGRLDFSDKIRNQFYDVGAVLSVSDVLTLSDYMEQTLNDKRPIYVINIGENHSDEDVSQPGADAELHDGDTTENKTLPTGVLTMAMDDRLVQWLEHVNAQIRPLTSLRQQFSELAEFVALQYGGCVKLEDLETFRPELALAELRAQRMSNVIPIGTIRIGNQIHRALLFKFLADQIGLPTTLVRGNYGKSYNEVVLKDGSETGSSHTRTYIVDLMSTPGRLIEAASRKALEYISLF
;
A
#
# COMPACT_ATOMS: atom_id res chain seq x y z
N MET A 1 18.43 -18.81 57.45
CA MET A 1 19.03 -19.28 58.74
C MET A 1 18.03 -20.15 59.47
N ALA A 2 18.43 -21.33 59.85
CA ALA A 2 17.63 -22.40 60.42
C ALA A 2 17.13 -22.07 61.85
N ALA A 3 15.89 -22.41 62.15
CA ALA A 3 15.46 -22.62 63.50
C ALA A 3 14.81 -24.04 63.62
N LYS A 4 15.64 -25.00 64.01
CA LYS A 4 15.21 -26.29 64.56
C LYS A 4 14.44 -26.08 65.83
N LYS A 5 13.17 -26.45 65.91
CA LYS A 5 12.51 -26.78 67.18
C LYS A 5 12.32 -28.27 67.27
N ARG A 6 13.06 -28.88 68.17
CA ARG A 6 12.83 -30.22 68.73
C ARG A 6 11.54 -30.21 69.56
N ILE A 7 10.61 -31.07 69.25
CA ILE A 7 9.52 -31.43 70.15
C ILE A 7 9.74 -32.85 70.62
N LYS A 8 9.65 -32.98 71.91
CA LYS A 8 9.87 -34.19 72.69
C LYS A 8 8.82 -35.28 72.40
N LYS A 9 9.29 -36.51 72.37
CA LYS A 9 8.54 -37.72 72.44
C LYS A 9 7.85 -37.80 73.83
N ASP A 10 6.54 -37.96 73.85
CA ASP A 10 5.83 -38.59 74.94
C ASP A 10 5.12 -39.84 74.43
N GLU A 11 5.45 -40.90 75.03
CA GLU A 11 4.85 -42.26 74.85
C GLU A 11 3.49 -42.32 75.61
N SER A 12 2.42 -42.68 74.91
CA SER A 12 1.27 -43.33 75.51
C SER A 12 0.49 -44.14 74.48
N ASP A 13 0.54 -45.39 74.59
CA ASP A 13 -0.35 -46.52 74.28
C ASP A 13 -1.45 -46.42 73.22
N GLY A 14 -1.33 -47.31 72.26
CA GLY A 14 -2.43 -48.18 71.85
C GLY A 14 -3.51 -47.58 70.98
N LYS A 15 -3.18 -47.39 69.69
CA LYS A 15 -4.04 -47.71 68.53
C LYS A 15 -3.13 -47.86 67.33
N GLU A 16 -3.13 -49.10 66.73
CA GLU A 16 -2.51 -49.28 65.42
C GLU A 16 -3.11 -48.38 64.40
N GLY A 17 -2.52 -47.22 64.27
CA GLY A 17 -2.75 -46.31 63.13
C GLY A 17 -1.98 -46.89 61.96
N PHE A 18 -2.67 -47.33 60.95
CA PHE A 18 -2.10 -47.65 59.66
C PHE A 18 -1.14 -46.48 59.24
N GLY A 19 0.14 -46.77 59.29
CA GLY A 19 1.15 -45.86 58.72
C GLY A 19 0.89 -45.66 57.25
N PRO A 20 1.34 -44.53 56.64
CA PRO A 20 1.10 -44.29 55.23
C PRO A 20 1.71 -45.44 54.40
N VAL A 21 0.84 -46.27 53.85
CA VAL A 21 1.23 -47.39 53.01
C VAL A 21 1.98 -46.81 51.79
N THR A 22 3.27 -47.11 51.67
CA THR A 22 4.08 -46.81 50.53
C THR A 22 3.67 -47.76 49.40
N VAL A 23 2.74 -47.37 48.56
CA VAL A 23 2.24 -48.18 47.45
C VAL A 23 3.39 -48.47 46.47
N GLY A 24 3.73 -49.79 46.34
CA GLY A 24 4.68 -50.31 45.36
C GLY A 24 3.99 -50.62 44.01
N LEU A 25 4.76 -51.06 43.01
CA LEU A 25 4.22 -51.33 41.66
C LEU A 25 3.16 -52.42 41.67
N ARG A 26 3.41 -53.52 42.37
CA ARG A 26 2.46 -54.69 42.47
C ARG A 26 1.15 -54.28 43.16
N GLU A 27 1.24 -53.43 44.14
CA GLU A 27 0.06 -52.91 44.86
C GLU A 27 -0.75 -51.99 43.98
N ALA A 28 -0.07 -51.20 43.14
CA ALA A 28 -0.74 -50.31 42.13
C ALA A 28 -1.46 -51.16 41.05
N GLU A 29 -0.87 -52.25 40.59
CA GLU A 29 -1.51 -53.20 39.66
C GLU A 29 -2.76 -53.84 40.28
N SER A 30 -2.68 -54.25 41.53
CA SER A 30 -3.82 -54.81 42.31
C SER A 30 -4.91 -53.69 42.49
N ALA A 31 -4.53 -52.46 42.75
CA ALA A 31 -5.46 -51.34 42.87
C ALA A 31 -6.24 -51.04 41.57
N ILE A 32 -5.62 -51.25 40.38
CA ILE A 32 -6.35 -51.15 39.09
C ILE A 32 -7.46 -52.19 38.99
N LEU A 33 -7.24 -53.40 39.45
CA LEU A 33 -8.27 -54.46 39.47
C LEU A 33 -9.43 -54.11 40.41
N LEU A 34 -9.11 -53.49 41.56
CA LEU A 34 -10.11 -53.03 42.53
C LEU A 34 -11.00 -51.88 42.04
N LEU A 35 -10.62 -51.21 40.99
CA LEU A 35 -11.48 -50.15 40.36
C LEU A 35 -12.82 -50.71 39.81
N ASN A 36 -12.89 -52.01 39.58
CA ASN A 36 -14.10 -52.68 39.09
C ASN A 36 -14.93 -53.30 40.23
N CYS A 37 -14.62 -53.00 41.50
CA CYS A 37 -15.38 -53.50 42.63
C CYS A 37 -16.76 -52.82 42.73
N SER A 38 -17.72 -53.55 43.30
CA SER A 38 -19.08 -53.02 43.51
C SER A 38 -19.20 -52.06 44.71
N GLU A 39 -18.23 -52.10 45.62
CA GLU A 39 -18.22 -51.29 46.83
C GLU A 39 -17.51 -49.94 46.61
N ASN A 40 -18.23 -48.85 46.78
CA ASN A 40 -17.72 -47.49 46.52
C ASN A 40 -16.53 -47.10 47.39
N GLU A 41 -16.50 -47.55 48.65
CA GLU A 41 -15.41 -47.28 49.60
C GLU A 41 -14.08 -47.97 49.13
N VAL A 42 -14.16 -49.19 48.64
CA VAL A 42 -13.00 -49.91 48.12
C VAL A 42 -12.47 -49.25 46.87
N VAL A 43 -13.36 -48.84 45.96
CA VAL A 43 -13.00 -48.11 44.73
C VAL A 43 -12.36 -46.74 45.06
N ALA A 44 -12.94 -46.03 46.03
CA ALA A 44 -12.40 -44.74 46.46
C ALA A 44 -11.00 -44.87 47.08
N CYS A 45 -10.76 -45.89 47.89
CA CYS A 45 -9.45 -46.19 48.47
C CYS A 45 -8.42 -46.62 47.39
N ALA A 46 -8.86 -47.44 46.41
CA ALA A 46 -8.00 -47.84 45.29
C ALA A 46 -7.57 -46.64 44.45
N CYS A 47 -8.50 -45.70 44.13
CA CYS A 47 -8.18 -44.46 43.45
C CYS A 47 -7.19 -43.62 44.24
N ASP A 48 -7.36 -43.44 45.59
CA ASP A 48 -6.44 -42.64 46.39
C ASP A 48 -5.03 -43.23 46.41
N ALA A 49 -4.93 -44.58 46.52
CA ALA A 49 -3.65 -45.29 46.42
C ALA A 49 -2.96 -45.10 45.07
N LEU A 50 -3.71 -45.17 43.96
CA LEU A 50 -3.22 -44.92 42.59
C LEU A 50 -2.78 -43.46 42.41
N TYR A 51 -3.53 -42.51 42.93
CA TYR A 51 -3.16 -41.11 42.89
C TYR A 51 -1.83 -40.83 43.59
N LYS A 52 -1.66 -41.35 44.80
CA LYS A 52 -0.43 -41.26 45.58
C LYS A 52 0.75 -41.91 44.87
N PHE A 53 0.53 -43.05 44.19
CA PHE A 53 1.59 -43.75 43.42
C PHE A 53 2.00 -42.92 42.20
N LEU A 54 1.04 -42.39 41.44
CA LEU A 54 1.27 -41.56 40.24
C LEU A 54 1.98 -40.26 40.55
N SER A 55 1.68 -39.63 41.70
CA SER A 55 2.26 -38.37 42.13
C SER A 55 3.74 -38.45 42.51
N LYS A 56 4.32 -39.67 42.66
CA LYS A 56 5.73 -39.88 43.07
C LYS A 56 6.71 -39.55 41.92
N ASN A 57 6.46 -40.04 40.73
CA ASN A 57 7.32 -39.81 39.57
C ASN A 57 6.61 -40.11 38.25
N ASP A 58 7.18 -39.58 37.13
CA ASP A 58 6.62 -39.71 35.80
C ASP A 58 6.74 -41.13 35.21
N ASN A 59 7.69 -41.96 35.69
CA ASN A 59 7.80 -43.34 35.24
C ASN A 59 6.59 -44.16 35.70
N ASN A 60 6.08 -43.87 36.90
CA ASN A 60 4.87 -44.49 37.41
C ASN A 60 3.66 -44.21 36.52
N LYS A 61 3.55 -42.99 36.02
CA LYS A 61 2.48 -42.59 35.11
C LYS A 61 2.54 -43.39 33.80
N ARG A 62 3.75 -43.56 33.22
CA ARG A 62 3.95 -44.34 31.98
C ARG A 62 3.66 -45.84 32.17
N LEU A 63 4.01 -46.40 33.34
CA LEU A 63 3.76 -47.80 33.64
C LEU A 63 2.27 -48.08 33.69
N LEU A 64 1.49 -47.29 34.42
CA LEU A 64 0.06 -47.54 34.59
C LEU A 64 -0.76 -47.25 33.33
N LEU A 65 -0.30 -46.36 32.47
CA LEU A 65 -0.90 -46.15 31.16
C LEU A 65 -0.90 -47.40 30.28
N LYS A 66 0.15 -48.21 30.37
CA LYS A 66 0.23 -49.51 29.66
C LYS A 66 -0.76 -50.55 30.15
N GLN A 67 -1.33 -50.37 31.34
CA GLN A 67 -2.28 -51.28 31.96
C GLN A 67 -3.74 -50.81 31.82
N ASN A 68 -4.06 -50.09 30.78
CA ASN A 68 -5.41 -49.60 30.47
C ASN A 68 -6.08 -48.78 31.60
N LEU A 69 -5.28 -48.07 32.40
CA LEU A 69 -5.79 -47.26 33.52
C LEU A 69 -6.91 -46.29 33.12
N CYS A 70 -6.76 -45.60 31.95
CA CYS A 70 -7.74 -44.64 31.49
C CYS A 70 -9.09 -45.30 31.18
N GLN A 71 -9.11 -46.52 30.61
CA GLN A 71 -10.33 -47.26 30.30
C GLN A 71 -11.07 -47.67 31.57
N ASN A 72 -10.36 -48.04 32.63
CA ASN A 72 -10.95 -48.46 33.90
C ASN A 72 -11.47 -47.26 34.72
N LEU A 73 -10.86 -46.08 34.56
CA LEU A 73 -11.28 -44.86 35.29
C LEU A 73 -12.48 -44.16 34.65
N LEU A 74 -12.66 -44.25 33.33
CA LEU A 74 -13.71 -43.50 32.65
C LEU A 74 -15.14 -43.82 33.12
N PRO A 75 -15.53 -45.12 33.34
CA PRO A 75 -16.85 -45.46 33.89
C PRO A 75 -17.07 -44.89 35.29
N LEU A 76 -16.02 -44.76 36.11
CA LEU A 76 -16.10 -44.19 37.44
C LEU A 76 -16.49 -42.71 37.48
N LEU A 77 -16.24 -41.97 36.39
CA LEU A 77 -16.70 -40.59 36.27
C LEU A 77 -18.24 -40.44 36.24
N SER A 78 -18.98 -41.51 35.99
CA SER A 78 -20.45 -41.57 36.09
C SER A 78 -20.94 -42.23 37.33
N SER A 79 -20.09 -42.61 38.29
CA SER A 79 -20.51 -43.22 39.54
C SER A 79 -21.54 -42.37 40.31
N GLY A 80 -22.46 -42.96 41.01
CA GLY A 80 -23.40 -42.29 41.91
C GLY A 80 -22.70 -41.58 43.07
N ASP A 81 -21.53 -42.08 43.49
CA ASP A 81 -20.76 -41.56 44.61
C ASP A 81 -19.84 -40.39 44.20
N LYS A 82 -19.97 -39.25 44.88
CA LYS A 82 -19.15 -38.05 44.59
C LYS A 82 -17.65 -38.25 44.92
N LEU A 83 -17.31 -39.09 45.94
CA LEU A 83 -15.92 -39.34 46.29
C LEU A 83 -15.21 -40.18 45.25
N VAL A 84 -15.91 -41.21 44.70
CA VAL A 84 -15.40 -42.04 43.62
C VAL A 84 -15.15 -41.19 42.39
N ARG A 85 -16.12 -40.33 41.98
CA ARG A 85 -15.93 -39.41 40.84
C ARG A 85 -14.75 -38.48 41.04
N ARG A 86 -14.65 -37.87 42.24
CA ARG A 86 -13.54 -36.96 42.59
C ARG A 86 -12.18 -37.63 42.46
N ASN A 87 -12.04 -38.79 43.07
CA ASN A 87 -10.77 -39.52 43.08
C ASN A 87 -10.39 -40.04 41.68
N ALA A 88 -11.35 -40.51 40.90
CA ALA A 88 -11.12 -40.97 39.53
C ALA A 88 -10.70 -39.82 38.59
N VAL A 89 -11.38 -38.66 38.67
CA VAL A 89 -11.03 -37.48 37.83
C VAL A 89 -9.68 -36.89 38.21
N SER A 90 -9.30 -36.92 39.49
CA SER A 90 -7.98 -36.50 39.97
C SER A 90 -6.84 -37.29 39.34
N ILE A 91 -6.98 -38.61 39.25
CA ILE A 91 -6.00 -39.45 38.55
C ILE A 91 -5.92 -39.12 37.08
N LEU A 92 -7.06 -39.05 36.38
CA LEU A 92 -7.11 -38.67 34.97
C LEU A 92 -6.53 -37.28 34.73
N GLY A 93 -6.75 -36.31 35.63
CA GLY A 93 -6.17 -34.97 35.57
C GLY A 93 -4.64 -35.00 35.59
N VAL A 94 -4.07 -35.72 36.55
CA VAL A 94 -2.61 -35.85 36.67
C VAL A 94 -1.95 -36.50 35.44
N ILE A 95 -2.57 -37.55 34.90
CA ILE A 95 -2.00 -38.26 33.74
C ILE A 95 -2.26 -37.58 32.40
N SER A 96 -3.29 -36.78 32.30
CA SER A 96 -3.66 -36.05 31.05
C SER A 96 -2.55 -35.12 30.55
N SER A 97 -1.61 -34.72 31.41
CA SER A 97 -0.42 -33.94 31.03
C SER A 97 0.54 -34.70 30.08
N PHE A 98 0.44 -36.03 30.02
CA PHE A 98 1.20 -36.83 29.05
C PHE A 98 0.45 -36.92 27.72
N LYS A 99 1.16 -36.65 26.61
CA LYS A 99 0.56 -36.73 25.28
C LYS A 99 -0.05 -38.09 24.96
N ASP A 100 0.60 -39.17 25.39
CA ASP A 100 0.10 -40.55 25.19
C ASP A 100 -1.21 -40.78 25.93
N ALA A 101 -1.32 -40.33 27.18
CA ALA A 101 -2.54 -40.41 27.97
C ALA A 101 -3.65 -39.54 27.35
N ALA A 102 -3.34 -38.33 26.97
CA ALA A 102 -4.27 -37.42 26.28
C ALA A 102 -4.82 -38.09 25.00
N ASN A 103 -3.97 -38.73 24.19
CA ASN A 103 -4.38 -39.47 23.00
C ASN A 103 -5.27 -40.67 23.31
N VAL A 104 -5.02 -41.41 24.44
CA VAL A 104 -5.88 -42.49 24.87
C VAL A 104 -7.24 -41.96 25.31
N ILE A 105 -7.28 -40.91 26.13
CA ILE A 105 -8.53 -40.30 26.63
C ILE A 105 -9.39 -39.80 25.46
N ARG A 106 -8.81 -39.17 24.43
CA ARG A 106 -9.56 -38.72 23.24
C ARG A 106 -10.26 -39.82 22.46
N LYS A 107 -9.70 -41.04 22.51
CA LYS A 107 -10.26 -42.23 21.84
C LYS A 107 -11.37 -42.92 22.63
N LEU A 108 -11.56 -42.52 23.88
CA LEU A 108 -12.60 -43.12 24.74
C LEU A 108 -13.99 -42.54 24.38
N PRO A 109 -15.06 -43.35 24.39
CA PRO A 109 -16.38 -42.89 24.03
C PRO A 109 -16.95 -41.91 25.08
N ASN A 110 -17.64 -40.89 24.62
CA ASN A 110 -18.40 -39.91 25.42
C ASN A 110 -17.60 -39.16 26.51
N TYR A 111 -16.27 -39.09 26.41
CA TYR A 111 -15.43 -38.48 27.44
C TYR A 111 -15.74 -37.01 27.69
N LEU A 112 -16.09 -36.23 26.63
CA LEU A 112 -16.47 -34.82 26.77
C LEU A 112 -17.82 -34.65 27.48
N ALA A 113 -18.80 -35.52 27.18
CA ALA A 113 -20.08 -35.52 27.87
C ALA A 113 -19.94 -35.84 29.36
N LEU A 114 -19.02 -36.74 29.70
CA LEU A 114 -18.69 -37.05 31.11
C LEU A 114 -18.00 -35.87 31.80
N LEU A 115 -17.02 -35.27 31.17
CA LEU A 115 -16.35 -34.05 31.70
C LEU A 115 -17.34 -32.90 31.90
N ARG A 116 -18.28 -32.72 30.97
CA ARG A 116 -19.33 -31.72 31.09
C ARG A 116 -20.19 -31.91 32.35
N LYS A 117 -20.55 -33.15 32.68
CA LYS A 117 -21.28 -33.47 33.90
C LYS A 117 -20.51 -33.16 35.17
N LEU A 118 -19.17 -33.35 35.18
CA LEU A 118 -18.31 -33.05 36.29
C LEU A 118 -18.09 -31.56 36.54
N LEU A 119 -18.46 -30.69 35.60
CA LEU A 119 -18.40 -29.22 35.77
C LEU A 119 -19.64 -28.66 36.46
N ASN A 120 -20.61 -29.53 36.86
CA ASN A 120 -21.81 -29.07 37.56
C ASN A 120 -21.43 -28.40 38.91
N PRO A 121 -22.07 -27.26 39.27
CA PRO A 121 -21.87 -26.59 40.55
C PRO A 121 -22.10 -27.42 41.80
N GLU A 122 -22.85 -28.53 41.68
CA GLU A 122 -23.10 -29.46 42.80
C GLU A 122 -21.92 -30.43 43.09
N GLU A 123 -20.94 -30.51 42.18
CA GLU A 123 -19.74 -31.31 42.38
C GLU A 123 -18.75 -30.56 43.27
N PHE A 124 -17.81 -31.36 43.90
CA PHE A 124 -16.73 -30.74 44.68
C PHE A 124 -15.82 -29.86 43.80
N ASP A 125 -15.24 -28.83 44.41
CA ASP A 125 -14.33 -27.93 43.70
C ASP A 125 -13.14 -28.68 43.08
N ASN A 126 -12.54 -29.60 43.81
CA ASN A 126 -11.47 -30.45 43.30
C ASN A 126 -11.91 -31.32 42.08
N THR A 127 -13.18 -31.73 42.04
CA THR A 127 -13.71 -32.49 40.87
C THR A 127 -13.75 -31.58 39.64
N ARG A 128 -14.24 -30.36 39.79
CA ARG A 128 -14.27 -29.34 38.73
C ARG A 128 -12.89 -28.92 38.31
N GLU A 129 -11.96 -28.74 39.28
CA GLU A 129 -10.56 -28.39 39.01
C GLU A 129 -9.88 -29.40 38.09
N PHE A 130 -9.94 -30.71 38.45
CA PHE A 130 -9.31 -31.74 37.65
C PHE A 130 -10.01 -32.00 36.31
N ALA A 131 -11.33 -31.87 36.24
CA ALA A 131 -12.06 -31.90 34.96
C ALA A 131 -11.60 -30.79 33.99
N LEU A 132 -11.42 -29.57 34.49
CA LEU A 132 -10.88 -28.46 33.72
C LEU A 132 -9.42 -28.66 33.35
N LEU A 133 -8.61 -29.26 34.24
CA LEU A 133 -7.22 -29.60 33.92
C LEU A 133 -7.14 -30.64 32.79
N ILE A 134 -8.02 -31.63 32.78
CA ILE A 134 -8.11 -32.61 31.67
C ILE A 134 -8.46 -31.86 30.37
N LEU A 135 -9.50 -31.05 30.39
CA LEU A 135 -9.92 -30.25 29.22
C LEU A 135 -8.79 -29.35 28.67
N LYS A 136 -8.10 -28.63 29.57
CA LYS A 136 -6.92 -27.83 29.23
C LYS A 136 -5.87 -28.65 28.48
N ASN A 137 -5.56 -29.87 28.97
CA ASN A 137 -4.54 -30.71 28.36
C ASN A 137 -4.99 -31.37 27.04
N LEU A 138 -6.29 -31.63 26.90
CA LEU A 138 -6.85 -32.24 25.68
C LEU A 138 -7.01 -31.20 24.58
N CYS A 139 -7.31 -29.93 24.90
CA CYS A 139 -7.50 -28.83 23.95
C CYS A 139 -6.21 -28.32 23.31
N ASP A 140 -5.07 -28.96 23.50
CA ASP A 140 -3.89 -28.76 22.66
C ASP A 140 -4.12 -29.23 21.22
N ASP A 141 -5.04 -30.18 21.03
CA ASP A 141 -5.49 -30.65 19.73
C ASP A 141 -6.74 -29.85 19.25
N SER A 142 -6.70 -29.37 18.03
CA SER A 142 -7.79 -28.55 17.43
C SER A 142 -9.08 -29.37 17.22
N SER A 143 -8.99 -30.66 16.92
CA SER A 143 -10.18 -31.50 16.76
C SER A 143 -10.98 -31.60 18.06
N THR A 144 -10.29 -31.73 19.22
CA THR A 144 -10.93 -31.75 20.54
C THR A 144 -11.66 -30.44 20.84
N VAL A 145 -11.16 -29.28 20.34
CA VAL A 145 -11.84 -28.01 20.54
C VAL A 145 -13.17 -27.98 19.78
N GLY A 146 -13.20 -28.44 18.53
CA GLY A 146 -14.44 -28.55 17.74
C GLY A 146 -15.46 -29.47 18.40
N ASP A 147 -15.02 -30.63 18.88
CA ASP A 147 -15.88 -31.59 19.60
C ASP A 147 -16.43 -30.98 20.90
N ALA A 148 -15.61 -30.22 21.65
CA ALA A 148 -16.03 -29.52 22.87
C ALA A 148 -17.08 -28.44 22.63
N VAL A 149 -17.03 -27.76 21.48
CA VAL A 149 -18.07 -26.79 21.06
C VAL A 149 -19.36 -27.53 20.77
N GLN A 150 -19.31 -28.63 20.02
CA GLN A 150 -20.50 -29.45 19.71
C GLN A 150 -21.18 -29.99 20.97
N GLU A 151 -20.36 -30.45 21.94
CA GLU A 151 -20.83 -30.92 23.26
C GLU A 151 -21.28 -29.77 24.20
N LYS A 152 -21.22 -28.50 23.75
CA LYS A 152 -21.63 -27.32 24.51
C LYS A 152 -20.91 -27.20 25.87
N LEU A 153 -19.60 -27.38 25.86
CA LEU A 153 -18.75 -27.32 27.06
C LEU A 153 -18.42 -25.86 27.48
N ILE A 154 -18.53 -24.89 26.56
CA ILE A 154 -18.14 -23.51 26.87
C ILE A 154 -18.97 -22.89 28.01
N PRO A 155 -20.31 -22.97 28.06
CA PRO A 155 -21.07 -22.38 29.15
C PRO A 155 -20.69 -22.96 30.52
N PRO A 156 -20.61 -24.30 30.75
CA PRO A 156 -20.16 -24.84 32.05
C PRO A 156 -18.76 -24.41 32.45
N ILE A 157 -17.83 -24.24 31.49
CA ILE A 157 -16.47 -23.76 31.79
C ILE A 157 -16.53 -22.28 32.23
N VAL A 158 -17.36 -21.47 31.58
CA VAL A 158 -17.58 -20.05 31.95
C VAL A 158 -18.22 -19.96 33.34
N ASP A 159 -19.18 -20.83 33.64
CA ASP A 159 -19.85 -20.86 34.96
C ASP A 159 -18.86 -21.17 36.09
N CYS A 160 -17.79 -21.93 35.83
CA CYS A 160 -16.71 -22.20 36.78
C CYS A 160 -15.94 -20.93 37.18
N LEU A 161 -16.02 -19.83 36.43
CA LEU A 161 -15.40 -18.55 36.78
C LEU A 161 -16.09 -17.89 38.00
N ASN A 162 -17.33 -18.30 38.33
CA ASN A 162 -18.05 -17.85 39.54
C ASN A 162 -17.67 -18.62 40.81
N CYS A 163 -16.88 -19.70 40.67
CA CYS A 163 -16.43 -20.48 41.84
C CYS A 163 -15.58 -19.61 42.76
N LEU A 164 -15.58 -19.94 44.06
CA LEU A 164 -14.71 -19.27 45.06
C LEU A 164 -13.27 -19.78 44.98
N ASP A 165 -13.07 -21.02 44.58
CA ASP A 165 -11.77 -21.66 44.48
C ASP A 165 -10.93 -21.06 43.34
N PRO A 166 -9.73 -20.50 43.63
CA PRO A 166 -8.87 -19.88 42.63
C PRO A 166 -8.27 -20.93 41.65
N ASP A 167 -8.07 -22.19 42.02
CA ASP A 167 -7.52 -23.23 41.16
C ASP A 167 -8.53 -23.64 40.08
N VAL A 168 -9.81 -23.72 40.45
CA VAL A 168 -10.92 -23.89 39.49
C VAL A 168 -10.98 -22.78 38.49
N LYS A 169 -10.93 -21.50 38.95
CA LYS A 169 -10.93 -20.33 38.05
C LYS A 169 -9.75 -20.34 37.09
N LYS A 170 -8.56 -20.61 37.61
CA LYS A 170 -7.34 -20.67 36.82
C LYS A 170 -7.41 -21.74 35.75
N ASN A 171 -7.81 -22.98 36.09
CA ASN A 171 -7.92 -24.04 35.12
C ASN A 171 -9.02 -23.77 34.08
N ALA A 172 -10.11 -23.14 34.47
CA ALA A 172 -11.13 -22.70 33.55
C ALA A 172 -10.59 -21.65 32.53
N LEU A 173 -9.87 -20.65 33.00
CA LEU A 173 -9.22 -19.64 32.15
C LEU A 173 -8.15 -20.25 31.24
N ASP A 174 -7.36 -21.17 31.76
CA ASP A 174 -6.34 -21.88 30.97
C ASP A 174 -6.98 -22.75 29.87
N ALA A 175 -8.09 -23.44 30.17
CA ALA A 175 -8.86 -24.20 29.18
C ALA A 175 -9.44 -23.23 28.10
N LEU A 176 -10.09 -22.13 28.52
CA LEU A 176 -10.61 -21.10 27.60
C LEU A 176 -9.50 -20.48 26.75
N LEU A 177 -8.32 -20.22 27.32
CA LEU A 177 -7.18 -19.66 26.58
C LEU A 177 -6.74 -20.59 25.44
N LYS A 178 -6.74 -21.91 25.66
CA LYS A 178 -6.40 -22.88 24.63
C LYS A 178 -7.49 -23.03 23.57
N MET A 179 -8.76 -23.05 24.00
CA MET A 179 -9.90 -23.18 23.10
C MET A 179 -10.16 -21.92 22.28
N ASN A 180 -9.78 -20.76 22.76
CA ASN A 180 -9.98 -19.43 22.11
C ASN A 180 -9.19 -19.23 20.79
N ARG A 181 -8.45 -20.23 20.33
CA ARG A 181 -7.87 -20.28 18.97
C ARG A 181 -8.96 -20.45 17.91
N ASP A 182 -10.05 -21.11 18.28
CA ASP A 182 -11.18 -21.38 17.43
C ASP A 182 -12.13 -20.18 17.37
N PHE A 183 -12.67 -19.91 16.16
CA PHE A 183 -13.60 -18.80 15.93
C PHE A 183 -14.95 -19.01 16.64
N GLU A 184 -15.48 -20.24 16.62
CA GLU A 184 -16.78 -20.53 17.25
C GLU A 184 -16.71 -20.34 18.77
N VAL A 185 -15.56 -20.69 19.38
CA VAL A 185 -15.31 -20.45 20.81
C VAL A 185 -15.31 -18.92 21.08
N ARG A 186 -14.60 -18.13 20.26
CA ARG A 186 -14.61 -16.66 20.44
C ARG A 186 -16.02 -16.10 20.28
N SER A 187 -16.77 -16.60 19.33
CA SER A 187 -18.16 -16.21 19.13
C SER A 187 -19.03 -16.54 20.36
N ALA A 188 -18.86 -17.74 20.93
CA ALA A 188 -19.59 -18.13 22.16
C ALA A 188 -19.18 -17.30 23.38
N LEU A 189 -17.91 -16.89 23.49
CA LEU A 189 -17.42 -16.01 24.55
C LEU A 189 -17.79 -14.54 24.37
N SER A 190 -18.24 -14.13 23.20
CA SER A 190 -18.58 -12.73 22.89
C SER A 190 -19.85 -12.22 23.59
N VAL A 191 -20.57 -13.07 24.29
CA VAL A 191 -21.79 -12.68 25.04
C VAL A 191 -21.43 -11.70 26.16
N THR A 192 -22.20 -10.64 26.28
CA THR A 192 -21.94 -9.54 27.24
C THR A 192 -21.79 -10.02 28.69
N SER A 193 -22.59 -11.01 29.14
CA SER A 193 -22.48 -11.57 30.48
C SER A 193 -21.16 -12.30 30.70
N THR A 194 -20.67 -13.03 29.68
CA THR A 194 -19.36 -13.71 29.73
C THR A 194 -18.21 -12.72 29.76
N LEU A 195 -18.29 -11.66 28.93
CA LEU A 195 -17.29 -10.59 28.92
C LEU A 195 -17.22 -9.88 30.28
N GLN A 196 -18.38 -9.65 30.91
CA GLN A 196 -18.43 -9.06 32.24
C GLN A 196 -17.76 -9.96 33.28
N LEU A 197 -18.05 -11.27 33.27
CA LEU A 197 -17.42 -12.22 34.17
C LEU A 197 -15.89 -12.26 33.99
N LEU A 198 -15.41 -12.22 32.75
CA LEU A 198 -13.98 -12.14 32.47
C LEU A 198 -13.37 -10.82 32.96
N LEU A 199 -14.07 -9.67 32.81
CA LEU A 199 -13.59 -8.38 33.33
C LEU A 199 -13.52 -8.39 34.86
N ASP A 200 -14.43 -9.09 35.54
CA ASP A 200 -14.41 -9.22 37.00
C ASP A 200 -13.21 -10.05 37.50
N GLN A 201 -12.72 -11.01 36.70
CA GLN A 201 -11.49 -11.77 37.04
C GLN A 201 -10.24 -10.88 37.02
N LEU A 202 -10.23 -9.73 36.33
CA LEU A 202 -9.11 -8.77 36.36
C LEU A 202 -8.96 -8.09 37.73
N ARG A 203 -9.99 -8.17 38.57
CA ARG A 203 -9.98 -7.66 39.96
C ARG A 203 -9.59 -8.72 40.98
N SER A 204 -9.24 -9.93 40.56
CA SER A 204 -8.81 -11.02 41.43
C SER A 204 -7.54 -10.64 42.21
N GLU A 205 -7.41 -11.13 43.44
CA GLU A 205 -6.19 -10.98 44.26
C GLU A 205 -5.01 -11.83 43.71
N PHE A 206 -5.29 -12.77 42.81
CA PHE A 206 -4.30 -13.69 42.27
C PHE A 206 -3.75 -13.20 40.90
N PRO A 207 -2.45 -12.78 40.83
CA PRO A 207 -1.85 -12.30 39.59
C PRO A 207 -1.89 -13.32 38.44
N SER A 208 -1.85 -14.60 38.74
CA SER A 208 -1.93 -15.68 37.72
C SER A 208 -3.30 -15.69 37.03
N ILE A 209 -4.39 -15.44 37.75
CA ILE A 209 -5.75 -15.34 37.22
C ILE A 209 -5.86 -14.09 36.36
N GLN A 210 -5.37 -12.94 36.84
CA GLN A 210 -5.37 -11.68 36.08
C GLN A 210 -4.60 -11.82 34.76
N ASN A 211 -3.39 -12.41 34.83
CA ASN A 211 -2.55 -12.61 33.62
C ASN A 211 -3.22 -13.52 32.60
N THR A 212 -3.74 -14.71 33.05
CA THR A 212 -4.41 -15.61 32.11
C THR A 212 -5.66 -14.97 31.51
N THR A 213 -6.40 -14.19 32.27
CA THR A 213 -7.56 -13.44 31.78
C THR A 213 -7.16 -12.40 30.71
N LEU A 214 -6.07 -11.66 30.93
CA LEU A 214 -5.53 -10.74 29.92
C LEU A 214 -5.09 -11.48 28.65
N LEU A 215 -4.48 -12.65 28.77
CA LEU A 215 -4.11 -13.47 27.61
C LEU A 215 -5.35 -13.99 26.86
N VAL A 216 -6.44 -14.32 27.57
CA VAL A 216 -7.73 -14.66 26.96
C VAL A 216 -8.26 -13.46 26.17
N PHE A 217 -8.29 -12.28 26.79
CA PHE A 217 -8.69 -11.04 26.11
C PHE A 217 -7.80 -10.69 24.91
N ALA A 218 -6.47 -10.82 25.04
CA ALA A 218 -5.54 -10.54 23.94
C ALA A 218 -5.82 -11.36 22.68
N ARG A 219 -6.30 -12.62 22.85
CA ARG A 219 -6.74 -13.43 21.70
C ARG A 219 -8.15 -13.07 21.23
N MET A 220 -9.06 -12.76 22.14
CA MET A 220 -10.44 -12.39 21.80
C MET A 220 -10.49 -11.07 21.03
N THR A 221 -9.68 -10.10 21.43
CA THR A 221 -9.67 -8.74 20.83
C THR A 221 -9.09 -8.68 19.42
N SER A 222 -8.54 -9.78 18.90
CA SER A 222 -8.27 -9.89 17.46
C SER A 222 -9.54 -9.81 16.61
N ASP A 223 -10.71 -10.13 17.19
CA ASP A 223 -12.01 -10.06 16.55
C ASP A 223 -12.66 -8.67 16.73
N SER A 224 -13.07 -8.06 15.61
CA SER A 224 -13.67 -6.71 15.60
C SER A 224 -15.00 -6.63 16.34
N THR A 225 -15.79 -7.70 16.32
CA THR A 225 -17.08 -7.76 17.01
C THR A 225 -16.91 -7.66 18.53
N ILE A 226 -15.90 -8.36 19.06
CA ILE A 226 -15.55 -8.36 20.48
C ILE A 226 -15.00 -6.99 20.88
N ARG A 227 -14.13 -6.36 20.05
CA ARG A 227 -13.64 -5.00 20.30
C ARG A 227 -14.81 -4.01 20.44
N SER A 228 -15.76 -4.07 19.53
CA SER A 228 -16.95 -3.19 19.55
C SER A 228 -17.83 -3.43 20.77
N GLN A 229 -17.94 -4.66 21.25
CA GLN A 229 -18.70 -4.97 22.49
C GLN A 229 -17.98 -4.46 23.74
N LEU A 230 -16.68 -4.69 23.86
CA LEU A 230 -15.87 -4.17 24.97
C LEU A 230 -15.90 -2.63 25.02
N GLN A 231 -15.88 -1.98 23.85
CA GLN A 231 -16.04 -0.52 23.77
C GLN A 231 -17.40 -0.07 24.30
N LYS A 232 -18.51 -0.72 23.92
CA LYS A 232 -19.85 -0.42 24.42
C LYS A 232 -19.98 -0.62 25.93
N MET A 233 -19.20 -1.54 26.50
CA MET A 233 -19.13 -1.79 27.94
C MET A 233 -18.22 -0.82 28.70
N ASN A 234 -17.58 0.14 27.99
CA ASN A 234 -16.55 1.04 28.53
C ASN A 234 -15.38 0.29 29.22
N ALA A 235 -15.04 -0.90 28.70
CA ALA A 235 -14.01 -1.75 29.30
C ALA A 235 -12.58 -1.22 29.07
N PHE A 236 -12.38 -0.29 28.13
CA PHE A 236 -11.07 0.25 27.77
C PHE A 236 -10.32 0.84 28.98
N ASP A 237 -11.02 1.61 29.82
CA ASP A 237 -10.44 2.21 31.02
C ASP A 237 -9.90 1.17 32.00
N THR A 238 -10.54 0.00 32.10
CA THR A 238 -10.08 -1.09 32.97
C THR A 238 -8.70 -1.60 32.56
N PHE A 239 -8.45 -1.73 31.25
CA PHE A 239 -7.16 -2.22 30.76
C PHE A 239 -6.06 -1.16 30.86
N ILE A 240 -6.36 0.11 30.58
CA ILE A 240 -5.35 1.18 30.67
C ILE A 240 -4.96 1.50 32.11
N ASP A 241 -5.90 1.37 33.07
CA ASP A 241 -5.65 1.59 34.49
C ASP A 241 -4.70 0.52 35.08
N LEU A 242 -4.67 -0.70 34.52
CA LEU A 242 -3.68 -1.71 34.89
C LEU A 242 -2.25 -1.26 34.57
N LEU A 243 -2.07 -0.54 33.46
CA LEU A 243 -0.75 -0.01 33.09
C LEU A 243 -0.28 1.10 34.02
N GLY A 244 -1.22 1.81 34.65
CA GLY A 244 -0.90 2.87 35.62
C GLY A 244 -0.30 2.37 36.93
N LYS A 245 -0.39 1.07 37.23
CA LYS A 245 -0.01 0.45 38.52
C LYS A 245 1.37 -0.21 38.43
N PRO A 246 2.44 0.37 39.02
CA PRO A 246 3.79 -0.20 38.91
C PRO A 246 3.94 -1.58 39.54
N GLU A 247 3.13 -1.89 40.56
CA GLU A 247 3.11 -3.16 41.29
C GLU A 247 2.66 -4.34 40.40
N LEU A 248 2.00 -4.07 39.26
CA LEU A 248 1.47 -5.07 38.35
C LEU A 248 2.37 -5.28 37.11
N ASN A 249 3.68 -5.10 37.24
CA ASN A 249 4.62 -5.19 36.11
C ASN A 249 4.47 -6.49 35.29
N ASP A 250 4.20 -7.62 35.93
CA ASP A 250 4.04 -8.92 35.28
C ASP A 250 2.81 -8.95 34.33
N LEU A 251 1.86 -8.04 34.54
CA LEU A 251 0.63 -7.95 33.73
C LEU A 251 0.74 -6.98 32.57
N HIS A 252 1.72 -6.07 32.58
CA HIS A 252 1.81 -4.98 31.62
C HIS A 252 1.93 -5.47 30.18
N LEU A 253 2.70 -6.52 29.93
CA LEU A 253 2.87 -7.10 28.59
C LEU A 253 1.54 -7.61 28.01
N ALA A 254 0.78 -8.35 28.82
CA ALA A 254 -0.51 -8.89 28.41
C ALA A 254 -1.56 -7.76 28.25
N ALA A 255 -1.57 -6.77 29.15
CA ALA A 255 -2.45 -5.61 29.07
C ALA A 255 -2.16 -4.76 27.82
N LEU A 256 -0.89 -4.50 27.51
CA LEU A 256 -0.49 -3.80 26.28
C LEU A 256 -0.94 -4.53 25.02
N SER A 257 -0.89 -5.89 25.02
CA SER A 257 -1.38 -6.66 23.88
C SER A 257 -2.89 -6.51 23.66
N VAL A 258 -3.68 -6.41 24.74
CA VAL A 258 -5.12 -6.12 24.65
C VAL A 258 -5.36 -4.71 24.11
N ILE A 259 -4.67 -3.72 24.68
CA ILE A 259 -4.80 -2.31 24.29
C ILE A 259 -4.39 -2.11 22.83
N GLU A 260 -3.30 -2.74 22.37
CA GLU A 260 -2.87 -2.70 20.99
C GLU A 260 -4.01 -3.10 20.03
N HIS A 261 -4.71 -4.20 20.31
CA HIS A 261 -5.83 -4.63 19.49
C HIS A 261 -7.07 -3.72 19.64
N LEU A 262 -7.38 -3.25 20.84
CA LEU A 262 -8.51 -2.33 21.04
C LEU A 262 -8.31 -1.03 20.28
N LEU A 263 -7.09 -0.54 20.14
CA LEU A 263 -6.75 0.69 19.39
C LEU A 263 -6.86 0.54 17.86
N GLU A 264 -7.21 -0.64 17.36
CA GLU A 264 -7.66 -0.78 15.97
C GLU A 264 -9.08 -0.22 15.76
N ASP A 265 -9.89 -0.13 16.81
CA ASP A 265 -11.22 0.47 16.75
C ASP A 265 -11.13 1.99 16.96
N VAL A 266 -11.70 2.75 16.01
CA VAL A 266 -11.69 4.22 16.03
C VAL A 266 -12.37 4.79 17.28
N ASN A 267 -13.39 4.09 17.82
CA ASN A 267 -14.10 4.55 19.02
C ASN A 267 -13.24 4.37 20.26
N CYS A 268 -12.50 3.27 20.39
CA CYS A 268 -11.52 3.08 21.48
C CYS A 268 -10.42 4.15 21.43
N VAL A 269 -9.99 4.56 20.24
CA VAL A 269 -9.03 5.67 20.06
C VAL A 269 -9.63 7.00 20.56
N LYS A 270 -10.91 7.26 20.29
CA LYS A 270 -11.61 8.44 20.81
C LYS A 270 -11.78 8.39 22.34
N ASP A 271 -12.04 7.19 22.88
CA ASP A 271 -12.15 7.01 24.34
C ASP A 271 -10.79 7.27 25.02
N LEU A 272 -9.70 6.83 24.42
CA LEU A 272 -8.34 7.13 24.89
C LEU A 272 -8.05 8.64 24.91
N LEU A 273 -8.47 9.37 23.89
CA LEU A 273 -8.34 10.84 23.84
C LEU A 273 -9.15 11.51 24.96
N ARG A 274 -10.41 11.07 25.15
CA ARG A 274 -11.30 11.63 26.18
C ARG A 274 -10.80 11.37 27.59
N SER A 275 -10.25 10.18 27.84
CA SER A 275 -9.73 9.80 29.15
C SER A 275 -8.46 10.57 29.55
N GLY A 276 -7.73 11.13 28.59
CA GLY A 276 -6.44 11.79 28.83
C GLY A 276 -5.33 10.87 29.32
N LYS A 277 -5.56 9.54 29.31
CA LYS A 277 -4.62 8.53 29.84
C LYS A 277 -3.54 8.09 28.84
N LEU A 278 -3.40 8.78 27.70
CA LEU A 278 -2.40 8.44 26.66
C LEU A 278 -0.97 8.40 27.21
N HIS A 279 -0.67 9.25 28.22
CA HIS A 279 0.65 9.30 28.87
C HIS A 279 1.06 7.98 29.55
N THR A 280 0.11 7.11 29.92
CA THR A 280 0.43 5.80 30.50
C THR A 280 1.13 4.88 29.52
N LEU A 281 0.88 5.03 28.19
CA LEU A 281 1.56 4.27 27.15
C LEU A 281 3.02 4.74 26.95
N PHE A 282 3.27 6.05 27.09
CA PHE A 282 4.60 6.62 26.86
C PHE A 282 5.62 6.17 27.90
N ARG A 283 5.15 5.85 29.11
CA ARG A 283 5.99 5.36 30.19
C ARG A 283 6.79 4.10 29.81
N PHE A 284 6.27 3.29 28.88
CA PHE A 284 6.92 2.07 28.40
C PHE A 284 7.87 2.29 27.21
N LEU A 285 7.88 3.49 26.61
CA LEU A 285 8.81 3.85 25.53
C LEU A 285 10.16 4.36 26.06
N GLY A 286 10.20 4.99 27.25
CA GLY A 286 11.42 5.54 27.84
C GLY A 286 11.89 4.75 29.06
N ASP A 287 13.19 4.70 29.28
CA ASP A 287 13.75 4.24 30.55
C ASP A 287 13.55 5.37 31.58
N GLN A 288 13.00 5.04 32.74
CA GLN A 288 12.61 6.04 33.78
C GLN A 288 13.75 6.91 34.32
N GLU A 289 14.99 6.65 33.94
CA GLU A 289 16.16 7.41 34.37
C GLU A 289 16.36 8.76 33.64
N ALA A 290 15.87 8.89 32.40
CA ALA A 290 16.09 10.09 31.58
C ALA A 290 15.37 11.35 32.10
N LYS A 291 14.34 11.22 32.95
CA LYS A 291 13.60 12.38 33.48
C LYS A 291 14.28 13.06 34.69
N ARG A 292 15.34 12.48 35.28
CA ARG A 292 16.05 13.09 36.40
C ARG A 292 17.26 13.94 36.02
N GLU A 293 17.76 13.83 34.79
CA GLU A 293 18.88 14.63 34.29
C GLU A 293 18.44 15.93 33.60
N SER A 294 17.22 15.99 33.04
CA SER A 294 16.70 17.19 32.38
C SER A 294 16.28 18.33 33.32
N ASP A 295 16.04 18.04 34.63
CA ASP A 295 15.65 19.04 35.62
C ASP A 295 16.86 19.75 36.26
N LYS A 296 18.07 19.43 35.85
CA LYS A 296 19.30 20.13 36.25
C LYS A 296 19.87 20.96 35.10
N GLN A 297 19.15 21.99 34.67
CA GLN A 297 19.79 23.10 33.95
C GLN A 297 20.53 23.99 34.92
N PRO A 298 21.84 24.26 34.74
CA PRO A 298 22.54 25.29 35.49
C PRO A 298 22.13 26.66 34.94
N GLN A 299 21.53 27.47 35.76
CA GLN A 299 21.39 28.91 35.50
C GLN A 299 22.75 29.53 35.24
N VAL A 300 23.00 29.95 34.02
CA VAL A 300 24.19 30.75 33.68
C VAL A 300 23.84 32.22 33.93
N GLY A 301 24.24 32.71 35.08
CA GLY A 301 24.34 34.14 35.34
C GLY A 301 25.68 34.66 34.81
N ALA A 302 25.59 35.66 33.97
CA ALA A 302 26.76 36.35 33.41
C ALA A 302 27.48 37.19 34.45
N SER A 303 28.79 37.06 34.56
CA SER A 303 29.66 38.22 34.85
C SER A 303 31.10 37.96 34.39
N PHE A 304 31.56 38.87 33.55
CA PHE A 304 32.97 39.01 33.08
C PHE A 304 33.88 39.42 34.22
N THR A 305 35.04 38.79 34.44
CA THR A 305 36.30 39.49 34.75
C THR A 305 37.55 38.65 34.38
N LYS A 306 38.55 39.36 33.87
CA LYS A 306 39.82 38.90 33.37
C LYS A 306 40.77 38.46 34.49
N GLY A 307 41.67 37.47 34.18
CA GLY A 307 42.97 37.47 34.88
C GLY A 307 43.80 36.19 34.85
N LYS A 308 44.73 36.14 33.90
CA LYS A 308 46.14 35.57 33.96
C LYS A 308 46.44 34.22 34.61
N GLY A 309 46.90 33.28 33.83
CA GLY A 309 48.26 32.69 33.81
C GLY A 309 48.63 31.65 34.88
N GLY A 310 49.10 30.47 34.40
CA GLY A 310 49.99 29.60 35.18
C GLY A 310 49.72 28.09 35.01
N SER A 311 50.52 27.43 34.15
CA SER A 311 50.66 25.95 34.05
C SER A 311 51.74 25.46 35.04
N PRO A 312 52.07 24.17 35.07
CA PRO A 312 51.37 22.98 35.58
C PRO A 312 52.17 22.27 36.68
N LYS A 313 51.59 21.39 37.45
CA LYS A 313 52.36 20.29 38.09
C LYS A 313 51.51 19.05 38.35
N LYS A 314 52.06 17.93 37.88
CA LYS A 314 51.69 16.55 38.18
C LYS A 314 51.83 16.22 39.66
N THR A 315 50.96 15.41 40.21
CA THR A 315 51.32 14.32 41.15
C THR A 315 50.16 13.37 41.36
N ILE A 316 50.41 12.08 41.22
CA ILE A 316 49.75 10.86 41.66
C ILE A 316 50.49 10.45 42.95
N PRO A 317 50.01 9.57 43.84
CA PRO A 317 48.80 8.85 44.17
C PRO A 317 48.44 8.79 45.66
N GLN A 318 47.37 8.19 46.07
CA GLN A 318 47.36 7.07 47.02
C GLN A 318 45.96 6.66 47.53
N LYS A 319 45.87 5.36 47.80
CA LYS A 319 44.73 4.55 48.15
C LYS A 319 44.16 4.74 49.58
N SER A 320 42.78 4.56 49.67
CA SER A 320 41.97 3.79 50.63
C SER A 320 41.74 4.37 52.05
N PRO A 321 40.73 3.94 52.86
CA PRO A 321 39.72 2.93 52.64
C PRO A 321 38.26 3.24 53.11
N ARG A 322 37.33 2.45 52.63
CA ARG A 322 36.04 2.02 53.15
C ARG A 322 35.35 2.81 54.28
N LYS A 323 34.11 3.28 53.98
CA LYS A 323 32.98 3.13 54.89
C LYS A 323 31.71 2.85 54.08
N ALA A 324 31.11 1.69 54.35
CA ALA A 324 29.83 1.27 53.85
C ALA A 324 28.74 2.20 54.38
N LYS A 325 27.89 2.69 53.43
CA LYS A 325 26.54 3.12 53.76
C LYS A 325 25.61 2.43 52.77
N THR A 326 24.92 1.41 53.27
CA THR A 326 23.73 0.85 52.73
C THR A 326 22.74 1.96 52.44
N GLN A 327 22.52 2.30 51.18
CA GLN A 327 21.34 2.94 50.69
C GLN A 327 20.60 1.92 49.86
N ASP A 328 19.35 1.66 50.24
CA ASP A 328 18.39 0.89 49.48
C ASP A 328 18.28 1.45 48.05
N GLU A 329 19.04 0.88 47.11
CA GLU A 329 18.81 1.07 45.68
C GLU A 329 17.52 0.30 45.39
N LYS A 330 16.40 1.02 45.22
CA LYS A 330 15.24 0.47 44.52
C LYS A 330 15.71 0.01 43.16
N PRO A 331 15.40 -1.23 42.76
CA PRO A 331 15.81 -1.72 41.46
C PRO A 331 15.20 -0.80 40.38
N SER A 332 16.02 -0.24 39.50
CA SER A 332 15.59 0.40 38.27
C SER A 332 14.85 -0.65 37.47
N VAL A 333 13.56 -0.48 37.26
CA VAL A 333 12.74 -1.38 36.45
C VAL A 333 13.09 -1.09 35.01
N THR A 334 14.11 -1.76 34.48
CA THR A 334 14.34 -1.81 33.04
C THR A 334 13.13 -2.50 32.41
N THR A 335 12.38 -1.77 31.59
CA THR A 335 11.25 -2.32 30.84
C THR A 335 11.75 -3.39 29.88
N LEU A 336 11.18 -4.59 29.93
CA LEU A 336 11.51 -5.68 29.06
C LEU A 336 11.38 -5.27 27.58
N PRO A 337 12.26 -5.73 26.67
CA PRO A 337 12.16 -5.40 25.23
C PRO A 337 10.79 -5.67 24.63
N GLU A 338 10.15 -6.79 25.01
CA GLU A 338 8.80 -7.16 24.54
C GLU A 338 7.74 -6.15 24.93
N THR A 339 7.85 -5.56 26.11
CA THR A 339 6.93 -4.51 26.59
C THR A 339 7.10 -3.23 25.80
N LYS A 340 8.36 -2.83 25.48
CA LYS A 340 8.66 -1.70 24.60
C LYS A 340 8.07 -1.88 23.20
N ILE A 341 8.19 -3.08 22.63
CA ILE A 341 7.64 -3.43 21.32
C ILE A 341 6.11 -3.26 21.31
N ARG A 342 5.42 -3.81 22.31
CA ARG A 342 3.96 -3.69 22.41
C ARG A 342 3.50 -2.25 22.63
N ALA A 343 4.24 -1.49 23.42
CA ALA A 343 3.97 -0.07 23.59
C ALA A 343 4.14 0.72 22.28
N CYS A 344 5.19 0.44 21.51
CA CYS A 344 5.36 1.01 20.15
C CYS A 344 4.17 0.71 19.26
N TYR A 345 3.72 -0.56 19.21
CA TYR A 345 2.56 -0.92 18.39
C TYR A 345 1.26 -0.29 18.88
N ALA A 346 1.03 -0.19 20.18
CA ALA A 346 -0.13 0.50 20.72
C ALA A 346 -0.13 2.00 20.32
N VAL A 347 1.01 2.67 20.45
CA VAL A 347 1.17 4.07 20.01
C VAL A 347 1.00 4.18 18.50
N MET A 348 1.55 3.26 17.72
CA MET A 348 1.40 3.22 16.27
C MET A 348 -0.08 3.11 15.86
N ARG A 349 -0.84 2.21 16.48
CA ARG A 349 -2.28 2.05 16.22
C ARG A 349 -3.05 3.34 16.55
N ALA A 350 -2.80 3.92 17.71
CA ALA A 350 -3.40 5.18 18.11
C ALA A 350 -3.07 6.33 17.14
N ALA A 351 -1.82 6.40 16.66
CA ALA A 351 -1.30 7.45 15.79
C ALA A 351 -1.92 7.47 14.37
N HIS A 352 -2.75 6.49 14.01
CA HIS A 352 -3.56 6.60 12.79
C HIS A 352 -4.56 7.76 12.86
N ASN A 353 -4.98 8.17 14.04
CA ASN A 353 -5.80 9.35 14.25
C ASN A 353 -4.94 10.63 14.26
N ALA A 354 -5.40 11.69 13.56
CA ALA A 354 -4.67 12.95 13.45
C ALA A 354 -4.58 13.72 14.78
N ASP A 355 -5.64 13.70 15.59
CA ASP A 355 -5.65 14.41 16.88
C ASP A 355 -4.69 13.73 17.86
N ILE A 356 -4.60 12.41 17.84
CA ILE A 356 -3.58 11.67 18.61
C ILE A 356 -2.18 12.10 18.22
N ARG A 357 -1.87 12.23 16.91
CA ARG A 357 -0.55 12.66 16.48
C ARG A 357 -0.15 14.04 17.02
N ARG A 358 -1.12 14.96 17.17
CA ARG A 358 -0.86 16.25 17.83
C ARG A 358 -0.52 16.06 19.30
N VAL A 359 -1.31 15.26 20.04
CA VAL A 359 -1.03 14.99 21.46
C VAL A 359 0.30 14.26 21.65
N LEU A 360 0.69 13.37 20.73
CA LEU A 360 1.99 12.71 20.74
C LEU A 360 3.13 13.73 20.58
N HIS A 361 2.96 14.69 19.66
CA HIS A 361 3.92 15.76 19.43
C HIS A 361 4.04 16.68 20.67
N ASP A 362 2.92 17.11 21.24
CA ASP A 362 2.89 17.94 22.44
C ASP A 362 3.58 17.26 23.66
N ALA A 363 3.57 15.93 23.67
CA ALA A 363 4.25 15.12 24.69
C ALA A 363 5.69 14.73 24.34
N ASP A 364 6.24 15.22 23.21
CA ASP A 364 7.59 14.92 22.68
C ASP A 364 7.90 13.42 22.59
N VAL A 365 6.91 12.63 22.13
CA VAL A 365 7.06 11.18 21.97
C VAL A 365 8.10 10.83 20.90
N GLU A 366 8.33 11.73 19.96
CA GLU A 366 9.35 11.62 18.92
C GLU A 366 10.75 11.43 19.53
N GLN A 367 11.07 12.11 20.61
CA GLN A 367 12.35 11.95 21.31
C GLN A 367 12.52 10.52 21.85
N MET A 368 11.45 9.96 22.44
CA MET A 368 11.46 8.59 22.94
C MET A 368 11.62 7.57 21.79
N LEU A 369 10.89 7.77 20.69
CA LEU A 369 10.97 6.89 19.52
C LEU A 369 12.36 6.93 18.86
N VAL A 370 12.95 8.12 18.69
CA VAL A 370 14.30 8.27 18.14
C VAL A 370 15.34 7.61 19.06
N HIS A 371 15.18 7.73 20.39
CA HIS A 371 16.04 7.02 21.33
C HIS A 371 15.95 5.50 21.18
N LEU A 372 14.74 4.95 20.95
CA LEU A 372 14.55 3.52 20.72
C LEU A 372 15.19 3.01 19.41
N LEU A 373 15.45 3.89 18.42
CA LEU A 373 16.21 3.50 17.21
C LEU A 373 17.67 3.10 17.52
N SER A 374 18.21 3.55 18.65
CA SER A 374 19.58 3.17 19.11
C SER A 374 19.59 1.95 20.05
N HIS A 375 18.44 1.35 20.34
CA HIS A 375 18.32 0.22 21.28
C HIS A 375 19.12 -1.01 20.79
N GLU A 376 19.67 -1.82 21.70
CA GLU A 376 20.44 -3.02 21.37
C GLU A 376 19.59 -4.07 20.63
N ASP A 377 18.37 -4.27 21.08
CA ASP A 377 17.43 -5.22 20.46
C ASP A 377 16.92 -4.70 19.11
N GLN A 378 17.11 -5.50 18.08
CA GLN A 378 16.72 -5.18 16.71
C GLN A 378 15.20 -5.08 16.51
N THR A 379 14.43 -5.89 17.23
CA THR A 379 12.97 -5.90 17.14
C THR A 379 12.37 -4.64 17.74
N VAL A 380 13.00 -4.11 18.81
CA VAL A 380 12.65 -2.80 19.39
C VAL A 380 12.93 -1.69 18.38
N ARG A 381 14.12 -1.68 17.74
CA ARG A 381 14.42 -0.69 16.69
C ARG A 381 13.39 -0.73 15.54
N SER A 382 13.06 -1.94 15.08
CA SER A 382 12.10 -2.10 13.98
C SER A 382 10.69 -1.61 14.36
N SER A 383 10.22 -1.91 15.57
CA SER A 383 8.92 -1.44 16.06
C SER A 383 8.87 0.09 16.24
N ALA A 384 9.97 0.69 16.71
CA ALA A 384 10.10 2.15 16.82
C ALA A 384 10.08 2.81 15.43
N ALA A 385 10.82 2.29 14.45
CA ALA A 385 10.83 2.80 13.08
C ALA A 385 9.44 2.68 12.41
N GLN A 386 8.74 1.57 12.59
CA GLN A 386 7.36 1.41 12.10
C GLN A 386 6.39 2.41 12.75
N THR A 387 6.58 2.70 14.04
CA THR A 387 5.79 3.73 14.74
C THR A 387 6.09 5.11 14.18
N ILE A 388 7.36 5.44 13.95
CA ILE A 388 7.80 6.68 13.31
C ILE A 388 7.14 6.83 11.93
N ALA A 389 7.05 5.77 11.12
CA ALA A 389 6.39 5.82 9.82
C ALA A 389 4.93 6.29 9.89
N VAL A 390 4.21 5.95 10.95
CA VAL A 390 2.81 6.38 11.14
C VAL A 390 2.73 7.79 11.74
N VAL A 391 3.55 8.09 12.73
CA VAL A 391 3.62 9.41 13.40
C VAL A 391 4.04 10.50 12.40
N SER A 392 4.95 10.18 11.48
CA SER A 392 5.46 11.07 10.40
C SER A 392 4.42 11.45 9.34
N ARG A 393 3.17 11.01 9.44
CA ARG A 393 2.07 11.58 8.66
C ARG A 393 1.72 13.01 9.06
N SER A 394 2.26 13.49 10.18
CA SER A 394 2.18 14.89 10.63
C SER A 394 3.51 15.60 10.31
N SER A 395 3.43 16.75 9.62
CA SER A 395 4.61 17.55 9.29
C SER A 395 5.34 18.08 10.52
N LEU A 396 4.62 18.35 11.61
CA LEU A 396 5.22 18.76 12.89
C LEU A 396 6.13 17.66 13.43
N CYS A 397 5.64 16.43 13.46
CA CYS A 397 6.41 15.27 13.91
C CYS A 397 7.62 14.98 12.99
N GLN A 398 7.46 15.16 11.67
CA GLN A 398 8.57 15.02 10.71
C GLN A 398 9.71 15.99 11.05
N GLY A 399 9.40 17.27 11.26
CA GLY A 399 10.38 18.30 11.62
C GLY A 399 11.07 18.00 12.95
N ARG A 400 10.34 17.49 13.93
CA ARG A 400 10.89 17.12 15.24
C ARG A 400 11.86 15.93 15.14
N ILE A 401 11.50 14.89 14.39
CA ILE A 401 12.35 13.71 14.16
C ILE A 401 13.65 14.09 13.44
N LEU A 402 13.59 15.01 12.48
CA LEU A 402 14.76 15.56 11.81
C LEU A 402 15.70 16.26 12.79
N GLN A 403 15.17 17.16 13.64
CA GLN A 403 15.92 17.89 14.67
C GLN A 403 16.63 16.96 15.66
N LEU A 404 15.99 15.83 15.98
CA LEU A 404 16.52 14.83 16.92
C LEU A 404 17.56 13.89 16.27
N GLY A 405 17.90 14.07 14.99
CA GLY A 405 18.85 13.22 14.29
C GLY A 405 18.35 11.81 13.96
N GLY A 406 17.03 11.61 13.95
CA GLY A 406 16.42 10.31 13.67
C GLY A 406 16.74 9.77 12.26
N LEU A 407 17.00 10.67 11.30
CA LEU A 407 17.30 10.32 9.91
C LEU A 407 18.54 9.41 9.78
N GLU A 408 19.61 9.70 10.53
CA GLU A 408 20.83 8.90 10.51
C GLU A 408 20.61 7.44 10.93
N TRP A 409 19.85 7.23 12.00
CA TRP A 409 19.50 5.88 12.46
C TRP A 409 18.65 5.12 11.46
N LEU A 410 17.70 5.79 10.81
CA LEU A 410 16.85 5.18 9.80
C LEU A 410 17.60 4.80 8.54
N ILE A 411 18.57 5.62 8.10
CA ILE A 411 19.47 5.27 6.99
C ILE A 411 20.27 4.01 7.33
N ARG A 412 20.90 3.96 8.52
CA ARG A 412 21.64 2.78 8.97
C ARG A 412 20.76 1.52 9.04
N MET A 413 19.51 1.66 9.49
CA MET A 413 18.55 0.54 9.50
C MET A 413 18.21 0.07 8.10
N THR A 414 18.05 0.98 7.14
CA THR A 414 17.74 0.67 5.75
C THR A 414 18.91 -0.01 5.04
N CYS A 415 20.16 0.25 5.46
CA CYS A 415 21.34 -0.45 4.99
C CYS A 415 21.56 -1.83 5.65
N SER A 416 20.68 -2.24 6.58
CA SER A 416 20.83 -3.53 7.28
C SER A 416 20.65 -4.72 6.33
N GLU A 417 21.41 -5.80 6.56
CA GLU A 417 21.21 -7.07 5.83
C GLU A 417 19.90 -7.77 6.20
N LYS A 418 19.41 -7.55 7.44
CA LYS A 418 18.15 -8.16 7.89
C LYS A 418 16.95 -7.44 7.32
N TYR A 419 16.14 -8.18 6.58
CA TYR A 419 14.99 -7.68 5.86
C TYR A 419 14.00 -6.87 6.73
N GLU A 420 13.64 -7.38 7.92
CA GLU A 420 12.68 -6.73 8.83
C GLU A 420 13.13 -5.33 9.26
N THR A 421 14.43 -5.17 9.55
CA THR A 421 15.01 -3.89 9.93
C THR A 421 15.10 -2.96 8.73
N LYS A 422 15.54 -3.47 7.58
CA LYS A 422 15.59 -2.73 6.32
C LYS A 422 14.22 -2.20 5.94
N SER A 423 13.21 -3.05 5.98
CA SER A 423 11.82 -2.70 5.66
C SER A 423 11.26 -1.61 6.60
N ALA A 424 11.49 -1.75 7.91
CA ALA A 424 11.05 -0.77 8.90
C ALA A 424 11.71 0.60 8.71
N GLY A 425 13.03 0.62 8.45
CA GLY A 425 13.78 1.84 8.15
C GLY A 425 13.28 2.52 6.87
N ALA A 426 13.11 1.74 5.79
CA ALA A 426 12.61 2.24 4.52
C ALA A 426 11.19 2.82 4.63
N LEU A 427 10.29 2.17 5.38
CA LEU A 427 8.94 2.68 5.63
C LEU A 427 8.95 4.03 6.35
N ALA A 428 9.82 4.17 7.36
CA ALA A 428 9.96 5.43 8.08
C ALA A 428 10.53 6.53 7.17
N LEU A 429 11.56 6.24 6.37
CA LEU A 429 12.11 7.19 5.40
C LEU A 429 11.08 7.60 4.35
N ALA A 430 10.29 6.67 3.83
CA ALA A 430 9.22 6.97 2.88
C ALA A 430 8.17 7.91 3.47
N ALA A 431 7.77 7.70 4.73
CA ALA A 431 6.82 8.56 5.41
C ALA A 431 7.39 9.96 5.72
N LEU A 432 8.68 10.03 6.06
CA LEU A 432 9.37 11.29 6.36
C LEU A 432 9.58 12.14 5.12
N THR A 433 9.95 11.55 3.99
CA THR A 433 10.20 12.27 2.72
C THR A 433 8.92 12.75 2.06
N THR A 434 7.77 12.11 2.36
CA THR A 434 6.51 12.46 1.73
C THR A 434 6.04 13.86 2.14
N GLY A 435 6.06 14.80 1.19
CA GLY A 435 5.60 16.17 1.38
C GLY A 435 6.51 17.04 2.26
N ASN A 436 7.78 16.66 2.45
CA ASN A 436 8.74 17.44 3.22
C ASN A 436 10.06 17.66 2.47
N PRO A 437 10.20 18.81 1.77
CA PRO A 437 11.40 19.14 1.00
C PRO A 437 12.70 19.16 1.83
N ALA A 438 12.64 19.65 3.07
CA ALA A 438 13.81 19.73 3.93
C ALA A 438 14.41 18.36 4.25
N ILE A 439 13.54 17.36 4.48
CA ILE A 439 14.00 15.99 4.71
C ILE A 439 14.52 15.36 3.42
N CYS A 440 13.89 15.66 2.28
CA CYS A 440 14.38 15.20 0.98
C CYS A 440 15.81 15.71 0.72
N HIS A 441 16.05 16.99 0.98
CA HIS A 441 17.37 17.61 0.84
C HIS A 441 18.41 16.98 1.78
N GLU A 442 18.10 16.92 3.07
CA GLU A 442 18.99 16.33 4.09
C GLU A 442 19.31 14.85 3.79
N LEU A 443 18.33 14.08 3.26
CA LEU A 443 18.55 12.69 2.89
C LEU A 443 19.45 12.56 1.67
N SER A 444 19.30 13.44 0.68
CA SER A 444 20.08 13.42 -0.55
C SER A 444 21.52 13.88 -0.35
N ASP A 445 21.77 14.80 0.59
CA ASP A 445 23.11 15.30 0.92
C ASP A 445 23.97 14.23 1.62
N ARG A 446 23.36 13.20 2.18
CA ARG A 446 24.07 12.09 2.80
C ARG A 446 24.48 11.06 1.75
N THR A 447 25.77 10.74 1.72
CA THR A 447 26.37 9.85 0.69
C THR A 447 25.69 8.49 0.56
N SER A 448 25.13 7.94 1.63
CA SER A 448 24.41 6.66 1.64
C SER A 448 22.89 6.79 1.56
N GLY A 449 22.35 8.01 1.54
CA GLY A 449 20.90 8.24 1.63
C GLY A 449 20.11 7.65 0.45
N ILE A 450 20.53 7.95 -0.78
CA ILE A 450 19.91 7.43 -1.99
C ILE A 450 20.26 5.95 -2.19
N ASP A 451 21.53 5.56 -1.94
CA ASP A 451 22.01 4.19 -2.16
C ASP A 451 21.28 3.16 -1.26
N CYS A 452 20.98 3.54 -0.01
CA CYS A 452 20.23 2.65 0.87
C CYS A 452 18.79 2.41 0.36
N LEU A 453 18.14 3.41 -0.26
CA LEU A 453 16.82 3.26 -0.86
C LEU A 453 16.87 2.41 -2.13
N LEU A 454 17.91 2.61 -2.98
CA LEU A 454 18.12 1.77 -4.16
C LEU A 454 18.33 0.31 -3.78
N SER A 455 19.09 0.02 -2.73
CA SER A 455 19.30 -1.33 -2.22
C SER A 455 18.01 -2.05 -1.76
N CYS A 456 16.91 -1.30 -1.55
CA CYS A 456 15.61 -1.89 -1.30
C CYS A 456 14.95 -2.43 -2.57
N LEU A 457 15.27 -1.85 -3.73
CA LEU A 457 14.68 -2.24 -5.03
C LEU A 457 15.28 -3.54 -5.57
N ASP A 458 16.50 -3.88 -5.18
CA ASP A 458 17.19 -5.11 -5.60
C ASP A 458 16.71 -6.36 -4.85
N LEU A 459 15.82 -6.19 -3.87
CA LEU A 459 15.31 -7.30 -3.07
C LEU A 459 14.34 -8.16 -3.87
N GLN A 460 14.63 -9.47 -3.92
CA GLN A 460 13.76 -10.47 -4.56
C GLN A 460 13.37 -11.54 -3.56
N GLY A 461 12.11 -11.97 -3.60
CA GLY A 461 11.62 -13.08 -2.77
C GLY A 461 10.28 -12.78 -2.09
N PRO A 462 9.64 -13.79 -1.50
CA PRO A 462 8.37 -13.61 -0.81
C PRO A 462 8.55 -12.71 0.43
N GLY A 463 7.69 -11.72 0.54
CA GLY A 463 7.67 -10.78 1.68
C GLY A 463 8.53 -9.53 1.51
N THR A 464 9.30 -9.36 0.40
CA THR A 464 10.14 -8.17 0.19
C THR A 464 9.38 -6.93 -0.26
N ASP A 465 8.13 -7.08 -0.64
CA ASP A 465 7.26 -6.04 -1.23
C ASP A 465 7.23 -4.74 -0.41
N THR A 466 7.22 -4.86 0.91
CA THR A 466 7.11 -3.69 1.81
C THR A 466 8.33 -2.78 1.70
N ALA A 467 9.52 -3.35 1.65
CA ALA A 467 10.77 -2.58 1.52
C ALA A 467 10.88 -1.96 0.12
N VAL A 468 10.55 -2.72 -0.94
CA VAL A 468 10.54 -2.25 -2.33
C VAL A 468 9.56 -1.08 -2.49
N MET A 469 8.32 -1.25 -2.00
CA MET A 469 7.30 -0.22 -2.04
C MET A 469 7.72 1.05 -1.29
N ALA A 470 8.34 0.90 -0.13
CA ALA A 470 8.84 2.02 0.67
C ALA A 470 9.99 2.74 -0.05
N GLY A 471 10.96 2.00 -0.57
CA GLY A 471 12.06 2.53 -1.39
C GLY A 471 11.55 3.33 -2.59
N LEU A 472 10.64 2.76 -3.38
CA LEU A 472 10.00 3.45 -4.51
C LEU A 472 9.27 4.72 -4.06
N THR A 473 8.55 4.69 -2.93
CA THR A 473 7.81 5.87 -2.43
C THR A 473 8.78 6.99 -2.01
N ALA A 474 9.85 6.66 -1.28
CA ALA A 474 10.85 7.64 -0.87
C ALA A 474 11.59 8.24 -2.07
N LEU A 475 12.05 7.41 -3.01
CA LEU A 475 12.72 7.85 -4.23
C LEU A 475 11.79 8.71 -5.12
N THR A 476 10.50 8.36 -5.19
CA THR A 476 9.51 9.19 -5.89
C THR A 476 9.39 10.57 -5.25
N SER A 477 9.36 10.65 -3.91
CA SER A 477 9.31 11.94 -3.20
C SER A 477 10.55 12.79 -3.47
N LEU A 478 11.74 12.17 -3.48
CA LEU A 478 12.99 12.84 -3.84
C LEU A 478 13.01 13.32 -5.30
N ALA A 479 12.48 12.54 -6.23
CA ALA A 479 12.43 12.91 -7.65
C ALA A 479 11.41 14.01 -7.96
N LEU A 480 10.36 14.14 -7.17
CA LEU A 480 9.38 15.21 -7.30
C LEU A 480 9.92 16.56 -6.81
N GLU A 481 10.89 16.55 -5.91
CA GLU A 481 11.52 17.75 -5.38
C GLU A 481 12.60 18.25 -6.34
N GLU A 482 12.52 19.52 -6.76
CA GLU A 482 13.42 20.10 -7.78
C GLU A 482 14.89 20.03 -7.36
N ALA A 483 15.19 20.34 -6.11
CA ALA A 483 16.56 20.38 -5.59
C ALA A 483 17.25 19.01 -5.55
N THR A 484 16.51 17.91 -5.39
CA THR A 484 17.05 16.56 -5.24
C THR A 484 16.88 15.69 -6.48
N ARG A 485 16.04 16.14 -7.43
CA ARG A 485 15.71 15.41 -8.66
C ARG A 485 16.94 14.94 -9.43
N SER A 486 17.86 15.84 -9.75
CA SER A 486 19.05 15.54 -10.54
C SER A 486 19.91 14.45 -9.91
N LEU A 487 20.07 14.46 -8.58
CA LEU A 487 20.85 13.47 -7.84
C LEU A 487 20.23 12.07 -7.91
N VAL A 488 18.89 12.00 -7.85
CA VAL A 488 18.17 10.75 -7.98
C VAL A 488 18.25 10.22 -9.41
N LEU A 489 18.01 11.10 -10.41
CA LEU A 489 18.00 10.71 -11.82
C LEU A 489 19.37 10.25 -12.33
N GLN A 490 20.46 10.76 -11.78
CA GLN A 490 21.81 10.27 -12.10
C GLN A 490 22.04 8.81 -11.68
N ARG A 491 21.35 8.32 -10.66
CA ARG A 491 21.56 7.00 -10.06
C ARG A 491 20.51 5.98 -10.43
N ILE A 492 19.31 6.41 -10.82
CA ILE A 492 18.23 5.54 -11.26
C ILE A 492 18.32 5.32 -12.76
N CYS A 493 18.23 4.06 -13.16
CA CYS A 493 18.16 3.63 -14.54
C CYS A 493 16.92 2.78 -14.80
N GLY A 494 16.53 2.66 -16.08
CA GLY A 494 15.41 1.81 -16.50
C GLY A 494 15.52 0.37 -15.99
N LYS A 495 16.75 -0.15 -15.88
CA LYS A 495 17.03 -1.51 -15.37
C LYS A 495 16.51 -1.77 -13.96
N VAL A 496 16.43 -0.74 -13.12
CA VAL A 496 15.96 -0.87 -11.74
C VAL A 496 14.44 -0.79 -11.66
N LEU A 497 13.79 0.04 -12.48
CA LEU A 497 12.34 0.26 -12.42
C LEU A 497 11.54 -0.84 -13.14
N VAL A 498 12.04 -1.35 -14.28
CA VAL A 498 11.32 -2.36 -15.07
C VAL A 498 11.03 -3.65 -14.29
N PRO A 499 11.96 -4.24 -13.52
CA PRO A 499 11.65 -5.39 -12.67
C PRO A 499 10.56 -5.11 -11.64
N CYS A 500 10.50 -3.87 -11.11
CA CYS A 500 9.45 -3.47 -10.17
C CYS A 500 8.07 -3.35 -10.85
N LEU A 501 8.01 -2.88 -12.11
CA LEU A 501 6.78 -2.88 -12.91
C LEU A 501 6.26 -4.29 -13.17
N LEU A 502 7.16 -5.26 -13.35
CA LEU A 502 6.85 -6.66 -13.62
C LEU A 502 6.69 -7.52 -12.35
N SER A 503 6.75 -6.91 -11.16
CA SER A 503 6.58 -7.61 -9.87
C SER A 503 5.24 -8.36 -9.81
N ALA A 504 5.20 -9.47 -9.08
CA ALA A 504 3.96 -10.19 -8.80
C ALA A 504 3.02 -9.41 -7.86
N SER A 505 3.55 -8.44 -7.11
CA SER A 505 2.80 -7.64 -6.15
C SER A 505 2.15 -6.41 -6.80
N THR A 506 0.83 -6.33 -6.76
CA THR A 506 0.06 -5.22 -7.32
C THR A 506 0.35 -3.88 -6.64
N THR A 507 0.73 -3.91 -5.37
CA THR A 507 1.14 -2.70 -4.63
C THR A 507 2.49 -2.17 -5.08
N VAL A 508 3.45 -3.07 -5.35
CA VAL A 508 4.75 -2.71 -5.94
C VAL A 508 4.55 -2.17 -7.36
N GLN A 509 3.77 -2.85 -8.20
CA GLN A 509 3.43 -2.39 -9.56
C GLN A 509 2.86 -0.95 -9.55
N THR A 510 1.90 -0.68 -8.66
CA THR A 510 1.29 0.65 -8.53
C THR A 510 2.34 1.71 -8.18
N LYS A 511 3.22 1.43 -7.21
CA LYS A 511 4.27 2.35 -6.80
C LYS A 511 5.35 2.51 -7.86
N ALA A 512 5.72 1.44 -8.57
CA ALA A 512 6.67 1.47 -9.67
C ALA A 512 6.16 2.34 -10.83
N ALA A 513 4.88 2.23 -11.20
CA ALA A 513 4.29 3.07 -12.24
C ALA A 513 4.32 4.58 -11.85
N LEU A 514 4.01 4.91 -10.59
CA LEU A 514 4.12 6.28 -10.09
C LEU A 514 5.57 6.78 -10.06
N ALA A 515 6.52 5.92 -9.68
CA ALA A 515 7.94 6.21 -9.70
C ALA A 515 8.43 6.47 -11.14
N THR A 516 8.00 5.65 -12.11
CA THR A 516 8.30 5.85 -13.53
C THR A 516 7.83 7.23 -14.00
N ALA A 517 6.61 7.64 -13.63
CA ALA A 517 6.07 8.95 -13.97
C ALA A 517 6.93 10.11 -13.43
N ALA A 518 7.53 9.94 -12.25
CA ALA A 518 8.33 10.98 -11.61
C ALA A 518 9.79 11.01 -12.06
N MET A 519 10.34 9.87 -12.49
CA MET A 519 11.78 9.69 -12.71
C MET A 519 12.18 9.60 -14.18
N ILE A 520 11.26 9.19 -15.07
CA ILE A 520 11.54 9.05 -16.50
C ILE A 520 10.97 10.27 -17.26
N CYS A 521 11.34 11.48 -16.82
CA CYS A 521 10.87 12.73 -17.45
C CYS A 521 11.89 13.30 -18.44
N GLU A 522 13.16 12.89 -18.38
CA GLU A 522 14.22 13.38 -19.24
C GLU A 522 14.36 12.49 -20.49
N PRO A 523 14.60 13.08 -21.67
CA PRO A 523 14.69 12.33 -22.93
C PRO A 523 15.72 11.19 -22.90
N GLU A 524 16.87 11.42 -22.27
CA GLU A 524 17.93 10.40 -22.14
C GLU A 524 17.48 9.20 -21.30
N LYS A 525 16.78 9.48 -20.17
CA LYS A 525 16.26 8.43 -19.28
C LYS A 525 15.12 7.64 -19.92
N LEU A 526 14.38 8.30 -20.80
CA LEU A 526 13.33 7.63 -21.55
C LEU A 526 13.90 6.66 -22.59
N VAL A 527 14.93 7.07 -23.34
CA VAL A 527 15.60 6.18 -24.29
C VAL A 527 16.10 4.92 -23.56
N GLU A 528 16.79 5.13 -22.43
CA GLU A 528 17.24 4.02 -21.56
C GLU A 528 16.09 3.13 -21.07
N PHE A 529 14.96 3.73 -20.68
CA PHE A 529 13.77 2.99 -20.24
C PHE A 529 13.15 2.17 -21.38
N CYS A 530 13.11 2.71 -22.60
CA CYS A 530 12.64 2.00 -23.79
C CYS A 530 13.56 0.83 -24.16
N GLU A 531 14.87 1.02 -24.10
CA GLU A 531 15.88 -0.03 -24.37
C GLU A 531 15.80 -1.21 -23.38
N ASN A 532 15.29 -0.98 -22.18
CA ASN A 532 15.08 -1.99 -21.15
C ASN A 532 13.64 -2.55 -21.10
N ASP A 533 12.89 -2.51 -22.19
CA ASP A 533 11.51 -3.01 -22.29
C ASP A 533 10.50 -2.33 -21.37
N GLY A 534 10.72 -1.06 -21.04
CA GLY A 534 9.83 -0.31 -20.13
C GLY A 534 8.43 -0.08 -20.71
N ILE A 535 8.31 0.17 -22.04
CA ILE A 535 7.00 0.34 -22.69
C ILE A 535 6.17 -0.96 -22.68
N PRO A 536 6.71 -2.14 -23.06
CA PRO A 536 6.02 -3.41 -22.91
C PRO A 536 5.56 -3.69 -21.47
N ALA A 537 6.38 -3.34 -20.46
CA ALA A 537 6.01 -3.46 -19.05
C ALA A 537 4.80 -2.58 -18.69
N LEU A 538 4.75 -1.32 -19.15
CA LEU A 538 3.59 -0.44 -18.95
C LEU A 538 2.32 -0.96 -19.64
N VAL A 539 2.45 -1.51 -20.86
CA VAL A 539 1.34 -2.16 -21.59
C VAL A 539 0.77 -3.33 -20.79
N GLN A 540 1.64 -4.13 -20.18
CA GLN A 540 1.20 -5.22 -19.29
C GLN A 540 0.39 -4.70 -18.09
N LEU A 541 0.80 -3.59 -17.48
CA LEU A 541 0.08 -2.97 -16.37
C LEU A 541 -1.29 -2.39 -16.80
N LEU A 542 -1.42 -1.87 -18.01
CA LEU A 542 -2.72 -1.43 -18.55
C LEU A 542 -3.73 -2.58 -18.63
N ASN A 543 -3.27 -3.80 -18.88
CA ASN A 543 -4.10 -5.00 -18.97
C ASN A 543 -4.43 -5.62 -17.59
N SER A 544 -3.88 -5.07 -16.50
CA SER A 544 -4.12 -5.58 -15.15
C SER A 544 -5.61 -5.60 -14.78
N PRO A 545 -6.10 -6.66 -14.10
CA PRO A 545 -7.46 -6.71 -13.58
C PRO A 545 -7.66 -5.76 -12.38
N VAL A 546 -6.58 -5.30 -11.75
CA VAL A 546 -6.63 -4.44 -10.57
C VAL A 546 -6.75 -2.97 -10.98
N PRO A 547 -7.83 -2.27 -10.59
CA PRO A 547 -8.09 -0.90 -11.05
C PRO A 547 -7.00 0.11 -10.68
N ASP A 548 -6.36 -0.06 -9.51
CA ASP A 548 -5.32 0.85 -9.03
C ASP A 548 -4.04 0.74 -9.87
N VAL A 549 -3.67 -0.48 -10.30
CA VAL A 549 -2.52 -0.72 -11.18
C VAL A 549 -2.78 -0.09 -12.55
N CYS A 550 -3.93 -0.36 -13.14
CA CYS A 550 -4.32 0.23 -14.43
C CYS A 550 -4.34 1.76 -14.36
N ARG A 551 -4.89 2.34 -13.29
CA ARG A 551 -4.95 3.79 -13.08
C ARG A 551 -3.56 4.42 -12.97
N SER A 552 -2.65 3.81 -12.22
CA SER A 552 -1.27 4.30 -12.08
C SER A 552 -0.47 4.19 -13.38
N ALA A 553 -0.69 3.13 -14.16
CA ALA A 553 -0.10 2.99 -15.49
C ALA A 553 -0.60 4.06 -16.47
N CYS A 554 -1.93 4.35 -16.49
CA CYS A 554 -2.48 5.45 -17.27
C CYS A 554 -1.89 6.81 -16.87
N TRP A 555 -1.69 7.04 -15.55
CA TRP A 555 -1.02 8.24 -15.06
C TRP A 555 0.43 8.33 -15.52
N ALA A 556 1.18 7.24 -15.46
CA ALA A 556 2.57 7.18 -15.94
C ALA A 556 2.65 7.53 -17.42
N ILE A 557 1.79 6.95 -18.26
CA ILE A 557 1.74 7.23 -19.69
C ILE A 557 1.38 8.70 -19.96
N PHE A 558 0.41 9.25 -19.20
CA PHE A 558 0.06 10.66 -19.30
C PHE A 558 1.25 11.58 -18.96
N ALA A 559 1.99 11.25 -17.90
CA ALA A 559 3.17 12.01 -17.49
C ALA A 559 4.30 11.93 -18.51
N LEU A 560 4.63 10.71 -18.98
CA LEU A 560 5.64 10.48 -20.01
C LEU A 560 5.31 11.20 -21.31
N GLY A 561 4.05 11.20 -21.70
CA GLY A 561 3.55 11.90 -22.90
C GLY A 561 3.60 13.42 -22.82
N THR A 562 4.19 14.04 -21.79
CA THR A 562 4.41 15.49 -21.72
C THR A 562 5.51 15.92 -22.70
N ASP A 563 6.51 15.06 -22.91
CA ASP A 563 7.49 15.26 -23.97
C ASP A 563 6.89 14.88 -25.33
N ALA A 564 7.05 15.76 -26.32
CA ALA A 564 6.46 15.57 -27.64
C ALA A 564 7.04 14.37 -28.41
N HIS A 565 8.34 14.10 -28.24
CA HIS A 565 8.98 12.95 -28.89
C HIS A 565 8.49 11.63 -28.32
N VAL A 566 8.39 11.58 -27.00
CA VAL A 566 7.84 10.45 -26.25
C VAL A 566 6.39 10.18 -26.60
N ALA A 567 5.59 11.23 -26.63
CA ALA A 567 4.18 11.13 -26.98
C ALA A 567 3.98 10.53 -28.38
N LYS A 568 4.82 10.94 -29.35
CA LYS A 568 4.83 10.37 -30.71
C LYS A 568 5.22 8.88 -30.71
N LEU A 569 6.23 8.49 -29.90
CA LEU A 569 6.66 7.09 -29.78
C LEU A 569 5.56 6.23 -29.14
N LEU A 570 4.96 6.70 -28.05
CA LEU A 570 3.86 6.02 -27.39
C LEU A 570 2.60 5.92 -28.28
N ALA A 571 2.32 6.94 -29.09
CA ALA A 571 1.19 6.93 -30.01
C ALA A 571 1.35 5.92 -31.17
N THR A 572 2.57 5.54 -31.52
CA THR A 572 2.85 4.51 -32.53
C THR A 572 2.98 3.10 -31.95
N SER A 573 2.98 2.97 -30.62
CA SER A 573 3.08 1.69 -29.92
C SER A 573 1.70 1.11 -29.62
N SER A 574 1.66 -0.13 -29.11
CA SER A 574 0.43 -0.79 -28.67
C SER A 574 -0.28 -0.08 -27.48
N VAL A 575 0.38 0.91 -26.87
CA VAL A 575 -0.17 1.70 -25.74
C VAL A 575 -1.47 2.42 -26.14
N LEU A 576 -1.49 3.05 -27.32
CA LEU A 576 -2.66 3.79 -27.78
C LEU A 576 -3.88 2.88 -28.01
N GLU A 577 -3.68 1.67 -28.55
CA GLU A 577 -4.76 0.69 -28.72
C GLU A 577 -5.34 0.23 -27.38
N GLN A 578 -4.46 -0.04 -26.39
CA GLN A 578 -4.88 -0.44 -25.06
C GLN A 578 -5.65 0.67 -24.35
N LEU A 579 -5.20 1.93 -24.45
CA LEU A 579 -5.92 3.08 -23.90
C LEU A 579 -7.30 3.28 -24.53
N LEU A 580 -7.43 3.06 -25.86
CA LEU A 580 -8.72 3.08 -26.56
C LEU A 580 -9.65 2.00 -26.01
N ALA A 581 -9.14 0.76 -25.88
CA ALA A 581 -9.92 -0.36 -25.35
C ALA A 581 -10.39 -0.10 -23.90
N ILE A 582 -9.51 0.45 -23.04
CA ILE A 582 -9.85 0.82 -21.66
C ILE A 582 -10.89 1.95 -21.64
N ASN A 583 -10.77 2.94 -22.51
CA ASN A 583 -11.71 4.07 -22.57
C ASN A 583 -13.11 3.65 -23.02
N GLN A 584 -13.21 2.61 -23.84
CA GLN A 584 -14.50 2.02 -24.28
C GLN A 584 -15.12 1.12 -23.21
N ALA A 585 -14.30 0.50 -22.34
CA ALA A 585 -14.75 -0.38 -21.28
C ALA A 585 -15.30 0.41 -20.08
N THR A 586 -16.60 0.32 -19.81
CA THR A 586 -17.28 1.06 -18.72
C THR A 586 -16.70 0.76 -17.32
N SER A 587 -16.19 -0.44 -17.10
CA SER A 587 -15.67 -0.89 -15.80
C SER A 587 -14.24 -0.47 -15.51
N LYS A 588 -13.43 -0.19 -16.54
CA LYS A 588 -11.99 0.14 -16.39
C LYS A 588 -11.69 1.61 -16.67
N ARG A 589 -12.64 2.33 -17.24
CA ARG A 589 -12.46 3.75 -17.59
C ARG A 589 -12.17 4.60 -16.35
N ASN A 590 -11.12 5.41 -16.43
CA ASN A 590 -10.74 6.37 -15.38
C ASN A 590 -10.33 7.70 -16.03
N GLN A 591 -10.25 8.77 -15.22
CA GLN A 591 -9.92 10.11 -15.71
C GLN A 591 -8.55 10.17 -16.41
N PHE A 592 -7.56 9.42 -15.93
CA PHE A 592 -6.21 9.44 -16.52
C PHE A 592 -6.16 8.72 -17.86
N THR A 593 -7.03 7.73 -18.09
CA THR A 593 -7.17 7.10 -19.41
C THR A 593 -7.57 8.12 -20.47
N ALA A 594 -8.57 8.95 -20.18
CA ALA A 594 -9.02 9.97 -21.11
C ALA A 594 -7.94 11.05 -21.37
N LEU A 595 -7.25 11.47 -20.31
CA LEU A 595 -6.16 12.46 -20.41
C LEU A 595 -4.95 11.92 -21.19
N ALA A 596 -4.53 10.68 -20.90
CA ALA A 596 -3.43 10.02 -21.61
C ALA A 596 -3.79 9.81 -23.09
N LEU A 597 -4.99 9.33 -23.38
CA LEU A 597 -5.48 9.11 -24.72
C LEU A 597 -5.49 10.42 -25.52
N GLN A 598 -6.05 11.48 -24.95
CA GLN A 598 -6.08 12.79 -25.59
C GLN A 598 -4.67 13.29 -25.92
N ARG A 599 -3.74 13.20 -24.95
CA ARG A 599 -2.36 13.66 -25.13
C ARG A 599 -1.62 12.92 -26.24
N LEU A 600 -1.78 11.59 -26.31
CA LEU A 600 -1.15 10.80 -27.36
C LEU A 600 -1.77 11.08 -28.74
N LEU A 601 -3.09 11.28 -28.82
CA LEU A 601 -3.76 11.66 -30.05
C LEU A 601 -3.34 13.05 -30.52
N ASP A 602 -3.17 14.00 -29.61
CA ASP A 602 -2.72 15.36 -29.93
C ASP A 602 -1.25 15.39 -30.45
N ALA A 603 -0.45 14.39 -30.08
CA ALA A 603 0.92 14.25 -30.58
C ALA A 603 1.02 13.68 -32.00
N LYS A 604 -0.02 12.95 -32.47
CA LYS A 604 -0.11 12.35 -33.81
C LYS A 604 -1.45 12.68 -34.44
N LEU A 605 -1.53 13.84 -35.09
CA LEU A 605 -2.77 14.37 -35.66
C LEU A 605 -3.33 13.48 -36.78
N GLU A 606 -2.50 12.76 -37.51
CA GLU A 606 -2.89 11.78 -38.55
C GLU A 606 -3.76 10.68 -37.93
N ILE A 607 -3.31 10.10 -36.83
CA ILE A 607 -4.04 9.07 -36.08
C ILE A 607 -5.28 9.66 -35.45
N LYS A 608 -5.17 10.86 -34.84
CA LYS A 608 -6.31 11.55 -34.24
C LYS A 608 -7.43 11.77 -35.27
N PHE A 609 -7.10 12.29 -36.46
CA PHE A 609 -8.07 12.55 -37.50
C PHE A 609 -8.66 11.29 -38.12
N ALA A 610 -7.83 10.26 -38.26
CA ALA A 610 -8.27 8.95 -38.77
C ALA A 610 -9.30 8.28 -37.84
N LEU A 611 -9.09 8.33 -36.53
CA LEU A 611 -9.94 7.69 -35.52
C LEU A 611 -11.17 8.53 -35.12
N THR A 612 -10.97 9.83 -34.95
CA THR A 612 -12.02 10.71 -34.39
C THR A 612 -12.78 11.47 -35.46
N GLY A 613 -12.21 11.62 -36.65
CA GLY A 613 -12.74 12.49 -37.72
C GLY A 613 -12.70 13.95 -37.37
N ARG A 614 -11.97 14.38 -36.34
CA ARG A 614 -11.99 15.77 -35.89
C ARG A 614 -10.59 16.26 -35.51
N LEU A 615 -10.22 17.44 -36.03
CA LEU A 615 -9.09 18.23 -35.55
C LEU A 615 -9.65 19.58 -35.05
N ASP A 616 -9.45 19.86 -33.78
CA ASP A 616 -9.95 21.12 -33.17
C ASP A 616 -9.08 22.32 -33.54
N PHE A 617 -9.49 23.48 -33.17
CA PHE A 617 -8.77 24.72 -33.46
C PHE A 617 -7.36 24.79 -32.82
N SER A 618 -7.09 24.01 -31.78
CA SER A 618 -5.77 23.84 -31.16
C SER A 618 -4.85 22.93 -31.96
N ASP A 619 -5.41 22.02 -32.76
CA ASP A 619 -4.66 21.08 -33.57
C ASP A 619 -4.18 21.74 -34.87
N LYS A 620 -2.93 22.14 -34.87
CA LYS A 620 -2.32 22.78 -36.04
C LYS A 620 -1.68 21.76 -36.96
N ILE A 621 -2.18 21.69 -38.18
CA ILE A 621 -1.59 20.84 -39.21
C ILE A 621 -0.20 21.37 -39.58
N ARG A 622 0.79 20.49 -39.50
CA ARG A 622 2.20 20.77 -39.83
C ARG A 622 2.62 20.05 -41.11
N ASN A 623 3.87 20.31 -41.53
CA ASN A 623 4.50 19.59 -42.64
C ASN A 623 4.45 18.07 -42.40
N GLN A 624 4.31 17.31 -43.49
CA GLN A 624 4.20 15.84 -43.51
C GLN A 624 2.91 15.25 -42.90
N PHE A 625 1.91 16.07 -42.60
CA PHE A 625 0.59 15.56 -42.21
C PHE A 625 -0.06 14.83 -43.41
N TYR A 626 -0.70 13.69 -43.13
CA TYR A 626 -1.42 12.92 -44.15
C TYR A 626 -2.78 12.42 -43.67
N ASP A 627 -3.78 12.39 -44.59
CA ASP A 627 -5.12 11.88 -44.35
C ASP A 627 -5.34 10.53 -45.01
N VAL A 628 -5.45 9.47 -44.21
CA VAL A 628 -5.73 8.11 -44.67
C VAL A 628 -7.24 7.75 -44.73
N GLY A 629 -8.08 8.64 -44.27
CA GLY A 629 -9.50 8.39 -44.15
C GLY A 629 -9.90 7.95 -42.73
N ALA A 630 -11.14 7.49 -42.57
CA ALA A 630 -11.62 6.94 -41.32
C ALA A 630 -11.14 5.50 -41.17
N VAL A 631 -10.60 5.17 -40.01
CA VAL A 631 -10.12 3.83 -39.63
C VAL A 631 -10.78 3.40 -38.33
N LEU A 632 -10.80 2.09 -38.07
CA LEU A 632 -11.37 1.53 -36.85
C LEU A 632 -10.30 1.20 -35.81
N SER A 633 -9.06 0.95 -36.26
CA SER A 633 -7.93 0.60 -35.39
C SER A 633 -6.73 1.51 -35.67
N VAL A 634 -5.89 1.71 -34.68
CA VAL A 634 -4.60 2.43 -34.80
C VAL A 634 -3.66 1.69 -35.75
N SER A 635 -3.67 0.35 -35.72
CA SER A 635 -2.86 -0.51 -36.57
C SER A 635 -3.14 -0.34 -38.07
N ASP A 636 -4.29 0.22 -38.44
CA ASP A 636 -4.65 0.50 -39.82
C ASP A 636 -3.94 1.77 -40.40
N VAL A 637 -3.33 2.58 -39.53
CA VAL A 637 -2.61 3.80 -39.89
C VAL A 637 -1.11 3.47 -39.94
N LEU A 638 -0.58 3.29 -41.16
CA LEU A 638 0.84 3.05 -41.39
C LEU A 638 1.60 4.41 -41.39
N THR A 639 2.93 4.32 -41.39
CA THR A 639 3.75 5.53 -41.57
C THR A 639 3.70 6.03 -43.03
N LEU A 640 4.01 7.32 -43.25
CA LEU A 640 4.03 7.88 -44.59
C LEU A 640 5.02 7.15 -45.51
N SER A 641 6.16 6.73 -44.96
CA SER A 641 7.15 5.92 -45.68
C SER A 641 6.58 4.57 -46.16
N ASP A 642 5.87 3.86 -45.25
CA ASP A 642 5.23 2.57 -45.61
C ASP A 642 4.17 2.74 -46.71
N TYR A 643 3.42 3.86 -46.68
CA TYR A 643 2.45 4.17 -47.72
C TYR A 643 3.10 4.54 -49.04
N MET A 644 4.28 5.17 -49.03
CA MET A 644 5.05 5.47 -50.24
C MET A 644 5.65 4.23 -50.90
N GLU A 645 6.02 3.21 -50.12
CA GLU A 645 6.55 1.95 -50.62
C GLU A 645 5.46 1.01 -51.20
N GLN A 646 4.20 1.26 -50.83
CA GLN A 646 3.09 0.45 -51.35
C GLN A 646 2.87 0.65 -52.85
N THR A 647 2.68 -0.45 -53.58
CA THR A 647 2.25 -0.38 -54.95
C THR A 647 0.84 0.19 -55.08
N LEU A 648 0.56 0.79 -56.24
CA LEU A 648 -0.76 1.32 -56.57
C LEU A 648 -1.81 0.23 -56.37
N ASN A 649 -2.87 0.50 -55.60
CA ASN A 649 -3.97 -0.39 -55.29
C ASN A 649 -5.32 0.35 -55.32
N ASP A 650 -6.42 -0.37 -55.19
CA ASP A 650 -7.77 0.18 -55.26
C ASP A 650 -8.24 0.88 -53.95
N LYS A 651 -7.35 0.96 -52.91
CA LYS A 651 -7.69 1.66 -51.69
C LYS A 651 -7.82 3.18 -51.90
N ARG A 652 -8.45 3.82 -50.97
CA ARG A 652 -8.59 5.28 -50.94
C ARG A 652 -7.23 5.98 -51.11
N PRO A 653 -7.17 7.11 -51.87
CA PRO A 653 -5.97 7.92 -51.96
C PRO A 653 -5.62 8.52 -50.55
N ILE A 654 -4.33 8.69 -50.33
CA ILE A 654 -3.77 9.30 -49.12
C ILE A 654 -3.34 10.72 -49.48
N TYR A 655 -3.91 11.70 -48.86
CA TYR A 655 -3.64 13.10 -49.14
C TYR A 655 -2.58 13.65 -48.18
N VAL A 656 -1.52 14.23 -48.72
CA VAL A 656 -0.34 14.66 -47.95
C VAL A 656 -0.09 16.14 -48.10
N ILE A 657 0.25 16.76 -46.98
CA ILE A 657 0.77 18.15 -46.89
C ILE A 657 2.28 18.06 -46.83
N ASN A 658 2.98 18.56 -47.89
CA ASN A 658 4.45 18.56 -47.94
C ASN A 658 4.98 19.89 -48.47
N ILE A 659 5.52 20.75 -47.61
CA ILE A 659 6.10 22.06 -47.93
C ILE A 659 7.63 22.08 -47.90
N GLY A 660 8.31 20.91 -47.76
CA GLY A 660 9.77 20.83 -47.67
C GLY A 660 10.34 21.14 -46.28
N GLU A 661 11.60 20.90 -46.10
CA GLU A 661 12.28 21.00 -44.81
C GLU A 661 12.57 22.44 -44.33
N ASN A 662 12.58 23.42 -45.25
CA ASN A 662 12.99 24.80 -44.95
C ASN A 662 11.87 25.71 -44.40
N HIS A 663 10.67 25.20 -44.17
CA HIS A 663 9.53 26.00 -43.63
C HIS A 663 9.01 25.48 -42.29
N SER A 664 9.81 24.72 -41.54
CA SER A 664 9.47 24.40 -40.14
C SER A 664 9.84 25.58 -39.25
N ASP A 665 8.84 26.14 -38.52
CA ASP A 665 9.02 27.13 -37.51
C ASP A 665 10.21 26.81 -36.60
N GLU A 666 11.13 27.74 -36.46
CA GLU A 666 12.24 27.72 -35.54
C GLU A 666 11.74 27.50 -34.12
N ASP A 667 12.30 26.49 -33.48
CA ASP A 667 12.30 26.40 -32.02
C ASP A 667 13.01 27.65 -31.45
N VAL A 668 12.23 28.63 -31.03
CA VAL A 668 12.70 29.75 -30.24
C VAL A 668 12.94 29.22 -28.86
N SER A 669 14.18 28.83 -28.53
CA SER A 669 14.83 29.07 -27.23
C SER A 669 16.10 28.26 -27.09
N GLN A 670 17.24 28.90 -27.36
CA GLN A 670 18.40 28.85 -26.48
C GLN A 670 19.28 30.07 -26.67
N PRO A 671 19.58 30.86 -25.63
CA PRO A 671 20.65 31.86 -25.68
C PRO A 671 21.96 31.21 -25.26
N GLY A 672 22.99 31.38 -26.12
CA GLY A 672 24.37 31.63 -25.73
C GLY A 672 25.19 30.45 -25.20
N ALA A 673 26.14 29.98 -26.04
CA ALA A 673 27.48 29.70 -25.59
C ALA A 673 28.44 29.87 -26.75
N ASP A 674 29.36 30.80 -26.56
CA ASP A 674 30.49 31.08 -27.43
C ASP A 674 31.31 29.80 -27.69
N ALA A 675 31.59 29.50 -28.92
CA ALA A 675 32.63 28.55 -29.28
C ALA A 675 33.49 29.13 -30.41
N GLU A 676 34.71 29.36 -30.05
CA GLU A 676 35.82 29.85 -30.88
C GLU A 676 36.09 28.91 -32.06
N LEU A 677 36.41 29.58 -33.16
CA LEU A 677 36.94 29.05 -34.43
C LEU A 677 38.23 28.24 -34.18
N HIS A 678 38.27 27.00 -34.66
CA HIS A 678 39.50 26.37 -35.08
C HIS A 678 39.29 25.73 -36.45
N ASP A 679 40.03 26.31 -37.41
CA ASP A 679 40.32 25.79 -38.75
C ASP A 679 41.01 24.43 -38.68
N GLY A 680 40.60 23.49 -39.53
CA GLY A 680 41.27 22.19 -39.67
C GLY A 680 40.57 21.29 -40.69
N ASP A 681 40.91 21.53 -41.96
CA ASP A 681 40.72 20.71 -43.12
C ASP A 681 40.87 19.19 -42.86
N THR A 682 39.84 18.40 -43.17
CA THR A 682 39.97 17.08 -43.87
C THR A 682 38.62 16.52 -44.29
N THR A 683 38.47 16.45 -45.59
CA THR A 683 37.43 15.71 -46.32
C THR A 683 37.43 14.23 -45.97
N GLU A 684 36.40 13.77 -45.28
CA GLU A 684 35.98 12.36 -45.37
C GLU A 684 34.45 12.28 -45.60
N ASN A 685 34.12 11.79 -46.80
CA ASN A 685 32.81 11.36 -47.23
C ASN A 685 32.24 10.33 -46.24
N LYS A 686 31.35 10.73 -45.30
CA LYS A 686 30.41 9.80 -44.66
C LYS A 686 29.20 9.66 -45.58
N THR A 687 29.16 8.60 -46.32
CA THR A 687 27.99 8.05 -47.00
C THR A 687 26.86 7.86 -45.96
N LEU A 688 25.81 8.68 -46.06
CA LEU A 688 24.51 8.46 -45.40
C LEU A 688 23.94 7.12 -45.86
N PRO A 689 23.24 6.37 -44.99
CA PRO A 689 22.60 5.11 -45.40
C PRO A 689 21.55 5.40 -46.47
N THR A 690 21.80 4.95 -47.67
CA THR A 690 20.92 4.93 -48.84
C THR A 690 19.62 4.22 -48.48
N GLY A 691 18.45 4.94 -48.52
CA GLY A 691 17.15 4.30 -48.54
C GLY A 691 15.96 5.03 -48.00
N VAL A 692 16.05 6.29 -47.59
CA VAL A 692 14.85 7.06 -47.24
C VAL A 692 14.31 7.72 -48.54
N LEU A 693 13.19 7.20 -49.05
CA LEU A 693 12.42 7.85 -50.12
C LEU A 693 11.89 9.19 -49.62
N THR A 694 12.58 10.27 -49.91
CA THR A 694 12.11 11.62 -49.60
C THR A 694 11.10 12.06 -50.67
N MET A 695 9.91 12.43 -50.24
CA MET A 695 8.87 12.92 -51.09
C MET A 695 9.25 14.33 -51.61
N ALA A 696 9.15 14.55 -52.91
CA ALA A 696 9.41 15.87 -53.49
C ALA A 696 8.44 16.93 -52.89
N MET A 697 8.97 18.12 -52.66
CA MET A 697 8.19 19.31 -52.16
C MET A 697 7.01 19.62 -53.08
N ASP A 698 5.90 20.07 -52.54
CA ASP A 698 4.73 20.50 -53.29
C ASP A 698 4.83 22.01 -53.57
N ASP A 699 5.49 22.34 -54.68
CA ASP A 699 5.76 23.74 -55.06
C ASP A 699 4.50 24.61 -55.18
N ARG A 700 3.37 24.02 -55.57
CA ARG A 700 2.10 24.77 -55.67
C ARG A 700 1.53 25.11 -54.28
N LEU A 701 1.66 24.19 -53.36
CA LEU A 701 1.24 24.41 -51.98
C LEU A 701 2.07 25.50 -51.32
N VAL A 702 3.37 25.56 -51.59
CA VAL A 702 4.25 26.65 -51.14
C VAL A 702 3.83 27.99 -51.69
N GLN A 703 3.58 28.06 -53.00
CA GLN A 703 3.07 29.30 -53.67
C GLN A 703 1.74 29.76 -53.10
N TRP A 704 0.83 28.83 -52.76
CA TRP A 704 -0.42 29.12 -52.13
C TRP A 704 -0.23 29.66 -50.73
N LEU A 705 0.69 29.13 -49.96
CA LEU A 705 1.02 29.63 -48.66
C LEU A 705 1.61 31.05 -48.66
N GLU A 706 2.52 31.32 -49.61
CA GLU A 706 3.06 32.67 -49.83
C GLU A 706 1.95 33.67 -50.16
N HIS A 707 1.04 33.31 -51.08
CA HIS A 707 -0.09 34.15 -51.45
C HIS A 707 -0.99 34.48 -50.24
N VAL A 708 -1.35 33.45 -49.43
CA VAL A 708 -2.20 33.61 -48.26
C VAL A 708 -1.53 34.47 -47.18
N ASN A 709 -0.21 34.33 -46.97
CA ASN A 709 0.54 35.20 -46.09
C ASN A 709 0.60 36.64 -46.54
N ALA A 710 0.71 36.91 -47.88
CA ALA A 710 0.83 38.24 -48.43
C ALA A 710 -0.52 38.96 -48.52
N GLN A 711 -1.60 38.26 -48.86
CA GLN A 711 -2.88 38.91 -49.22
C GLN A 711 -3.97 38.73 -48.14
N ILE A 712 -4.03 37.59 -47.48
CA ILE A 712 -5.14 37.27 -46.55
C ILE A 712 -4.76 37.53 -45.10
N ARG A 713 -3.56 37.18 -44.68
CA ARG A 713 -3.08 37.44 -43.32
C ARG A 713 -3.16 38.88 -42.85
N PRO A 714 -2.88 39.91 -43.70
CA PRO A 714 -2.94 41.32 -43.30
C PRO A 714 -4.35 41.84 -43.07
N LEU A 715 -5.41 41.13 -43.48
CA LEU A 715 -6.80 41.58 -43.30
C LEU A 715 -7.16 41.71 -41.83
N THR A 716 -7.86 42.75 -41.44
CA THR A 716 -8.16 43.07 -40.04
C THR A 716 -9.39 42.35 -39.50
N SER A 717 -10.30 41.93 -40.37
CA SER A 717 -11.55 41.26 -39.97
C SER A 717 -11.43 39.75 -40.14
N LEU A 718 -11.60 39.00 -39.03
CA LEU A 718 -11.63 37.52 -39.07
C LEU A 718 -12.67 36.98 -40.05
N ARG A 719 -13.84 37.62 -40.14
CA ARG A 719 -14.92 37.23 -41.05
C ARG A 719 -14.46 37.36 -42.50
N GLN A 720 -13.77 38.46 -42.82
CA GLN A 720 -13.22 38.70 -44.16
C GLN A 720 -12.09 37.71 -44.46
N GLN A 721 -11.18 37.46 -43.51
CA GLN A 721 -10.11 36.48 -43.68
C GLN A 721 -10.65 35.07 -43.99
N PHE A 722 -11.70 34.62 -43.30
CA PHE A 722 -12.34 33.35 -43.57
C PHE A 722 -13.02 33.31 -44.94
N SER A 723 -13.69 34.39 -45.35
CA SER A 723 -14.34 34.49 -46.66
C SER A 723 -13.34 34.42 -47.80
N GLU A 724 -12.33 35.31 -47.78
CA GLU A 724 -11.29 35.37 -48.79
C GLU A 724 -10.47 34.06 -48.89
N LEU A 725 -10.15 33.44 -47.73
CA LEU A 725 -9.47 32.16 -47.70
C LEU A 725 -10.32 31.04 -48.34
N ALA A 726 -11.62 31.04 -48.09
CA ALA A 726 -12.52 30.07 -48.67
C ALA A 726 -12.68 30.21 -50.17
N GLU A 727 -12.81 31.47 -50.65
CA GLU A 727 -12.85 31.77 -52.08
C GLU A 727 -11.54 31.36 -52.77
N PHE A 728 -10.39 31.67 -52.14
CA PHE A 728 -9.08 31.29 -52.64
C PHE A 728 -8.97 29.76 -52.76
N VAL A 729 -9.31 29.02 -51.71
CA VAL A 729 -9.27 27.54 -51.71
C VAL A 729 -10.18 26.96 -52.79
N ALA A 730 -11.40 27.49 -52.91
CA ALA A 730 -12.32 27.00 -53.93
C ALA A 730 -11.78 27.24 -55.35
N LEU A 731 -11.15 28.39 -55.60
CA LEU A 731 -10.54 28.73 -56.88
C LEU A 731 -9.43 27.73 -57.27
N GLN A 732 -8.59 27.31 -56.31
CA GLN A 732 -7.51 26.35 -56.58
C GLN A 732 -8.01 24.97 -56.98
N TYR A 733 -9.25 24.66 -56.63
CA TYR A 733 -9.86 23.33 -56.88
C TYR A 733 -11.04 23.34 -57.87
N GLY A 734 -11.02 24.23 -58.82
CA GLY A 734 -11.97 24.30 -59.94
C GLY A 734 -13.16 25.24 -59.74
N GLY A 735 -13.09 26.14 -58.73
CA GLY A 735 -14.09 27.13 -58.49
C GLY A 735 -15.31 26.67 -57.71
N CYS A 736 -16.42 27.45 -57.75
CA CYS A 736 -17.65 27.07 -57.07
C CYS A 736 -18.37 25.93 -57.81
N VAL A 737 -19.00 25.04 -57.05
CA VAL A 737 -19.77 23.91 -57.56
C VAL A 737 -21.24 24.16 -57.21
N LYS A 738 -22.04 24.50 -58.19
CA LYS A 738 -23.48 24.69 -57.99
C LYS A 738 -24.19 23.35 -57.83
N LEU A 739 -25.34 23.37 -57.15
CA LEU A 739 -26.20 22.19 -56.96
C LEU A 739 -26.58 21.53 -58.29
N GLU A 740 -26.75 22.28 -59.35
CA GLU A 740 -27.08 21.84 -60.70
C GLU A 740 -25.92 21.07 -61.35
N ASP A 741 -24.68 21.37 -60.95
CA ASP A 741 -23.45 20.80 -61.50
C ASP A 741 -22.95 19.57 -60.73
N LEU A 742 -23.57 19.19 -59.62
CA LEU A 742 -23.14 18.09 -58.75
C LEU A 742 -23.06 16.74 -59.48
N GLU A 743 -23.96 16.47 -60.43
CA GLU A 743 -23.93 15.21 -61.19
C GLU A 743 -22.80 15.15 -62.21
N THR A 744 -22.32 16.27 -62.69
CA THR A 744 -21.22 16.39 -63.65
C THR A 744 -19.85 16.59 -62.98
N PHE A 745 -19.84 16.96 -61.68
CA PHE A 745 -18.63 17.15 -60.88
C PHE A 745 -18.06 15.78 -60.47
N ARG A 746 -17.07 15.30 -61.19
CA ARG A 746 -16.45 13.98 -60.98
C ARG A 746 -14.95 14.08 -60.68
N PRO A 747 -14.57 14.54 -59.49
CA PRO A 747 -13.16 14.66 -59.10
C PRO A 747 -12.44 13.28 -59.05
N GLU A 748 -13.16 12.18 -58.90
CA GLU A 748 -12.64 10.83 -58.80
C GLU A 748 -11.87 10.42 -60.07
N LEU A 749 -12.32 10.87 -61.29
CA LEU A 749 -11.62 10.59 -62.54
C LEU A 749 -10.27 11.30 -62.59
N ALA A 750 -10.21 12.56 -62.27
CA ALA A 750 -8.97 13.33 -62.22
C ALA A 750 -7.98 12.77 -61.15
N LEU A 751 -8.49 12.29 -60.05
CA LEU A 751 -7.69 11.62 -59.00
C LEU A 751 -7.14 10.27 -59.46
N ALA A 752 -7.94 9.50 -60.18
CA ALA A 752 -7.52 8.21 -60.75
C ALA A 752 -6.40 8.39 -61.79
N GLU A 753 -6.55 9.40 -62.66
CA GLU A 753 -5.49 9.76 -63.61
C GLU A 753 -4.20 10.20 -62.92
N LEU A 754 -4.32 11.02 -61.86
CA LEU A 754 -3.16 11.50 -61.10
C LEU A 754 -2.47 10.32 -60.37
N ARG A 755 -3.20 9.37 -59.78
CA ARG A 755 -2.67 8.17 -59.15
C ARG A 755 -1.91 7.31 -60.17
N ALA A 756 -2.51 7.11 -61.36
CA ALA A 756 -1.90 6.33 -62.43
C ALA A 756 -0.60 6.99 -62.96
N GLN A 757 -0.61 8.31 -63.15
CA GLN A 757 0.58 9.07 -63.54
C GLN A 757 1.71 8.97 -62.50
N ARG A 758 1.36 8.97 -61.22
CA ARG A 758 2.34 8.91 -60.13
C ARG A 758 2.69 7.48 -59.71
N MET A 759 1.99 6.48 -60.20
CA MET A 759 2.11 5.08 -59.75
C MET A 759 2.07 4.91 -58.24
N SER A 760 1.34 5.75 -57.54
CA SER A 760 1.26 5.81 -56.08
C SER A 760 -0.14 6.19 -55.58
N ASN A 761 -0.51 5.68 -54.41
CA ASN A 761 -1.73 6.13 -53.70
C ASN A 761 -1.53 7.42 -52.89
N VAL A 762 -0.28 7.85 -52.71
CA VAL A 762 0.06 9.07 -51.96
C VAL A 762 0.04 10.28 -52.91
N ILE A 763 -0.85 11.24 -52.59
CA ILE A 763 -1.10 12.40 -53.44
C ILE A 763 -0.82 13.68 -52.62
N PRO A 764 0.19 14.47 -53.04
CA PRO A 764 0.36 15.85 -52.49
C PRO A 764 -0.84 16.73 -52.83
N ILE A 765 -1.34 17.47 -51.88
CA ILE A 765 -2.61 18.17 -51.97
C ILE A 765 -2.60 19.29 -53.05
N GLY A 766 -1.45 19.92 -53.27
CA GLY A 766 -1.30 20.96 -54.29
C GLY A 766 -1.29 20.46 -55.73
N THR A 767 -1.12 19.13 -55.93
CA THR A 767 -1.14 18.54 -57.27
C THR A 767 -2.58 18.29 -57.78
N ILE A 768 -3.57 18.35 -56.90
CA ILE A 768 -5.00 18.19 -57.22
C ILE A 768 -5.49 19.44 -57.96
N ARG A 769 -6.15 19.22 -59.11
CA ARG A 769 -6.71 20.34 -59.88
C ARG A 769 -8.22 20.51 -59.72
N ILE A 770 -8.91 19.41 -59.48
CA ILE A 770 -10.35 19.37 -59.24
C ILE A 770 -10.55 18.72 -57.86
N GLY A 771 -10.93 19.50 -56.87
CA GLY A 771 -11.02 19.02 -55.49
C GLY A 771 -12.44 19.02 -54.96
N ASN A 772 -12.84 17.92 -54.32
CA ASN A 772 -14.11 17.81 -53.57
C ASN A 772 -13.98 18.42 -52.16
N GLN A 773 -15.03 18.30 -51.35
CA GLN A 773 -15.09 18.85 -50.00
C GLN A 773 -13.96 18.37 -49.10
N ILE A 774 -13.43 17.12 -49.26
CA ILE A 774 -12.31 16.60 -48.46
C ILE A 774 -11.04 17.42 -48.71
N HIS A 775 -10.69 17.61 -49.99
CA HIS A 775 -9.48 18.33 -50.36
C HIS A 775 -9.57 19.80 -49.96
N ARG A 776 -10.75 20.42 -50.20
CA ARG A 776 -10.98 21.83 -49.87
C ARG A 776 -10.94 22.06 -48.35
N ALA A 777 -11.57 21.21 -47.57
CA ALA A 777 -11.58 21.33 -46.13
C ALA A 777 -10.20 21.12 -45.52
N LEU A 778 -9.41 20.16 -46.06
CA LEU A 778 -8.05 19.90 -45.58
C LEU A 778 -7.11 21.07 -45.91
N LEU A 779 -7.17 21.57 -47.18
CA LEU A 779 -6.37 22.72 -47.57
C LEU A 779 -6.75 23.96 -46.79
N PHE A 780 -8.06 24.22 -46.60
CA PHE A 780 -8.55 25.37 -45.82
C PHE A 780 -8.01 25.31 -44.38
N LYS A 781 -8.09 24.16 -43.72
CA LYS A 781 -7.57 23.96 -42.35
C LYS A 781 -6.06 24.25 -42.32
N PHE A 782 -5.29 23.68 -43.25
CA PHE A 782 -3.85 23.87 -43.27
C PHE A 782 -3.48 25.34 -43.46
N LEU A 783 -4.02 26.00 -44.47
CA LEU A 783 -3.71 27.40 -44.72
C LEU A 783 -4.17 28.33 -43.59
N ALA A 784 -5.33 28.04 -42.99
CA ALA A 784 -5.83 28.79 -41.84
C ALA A 784 -4.87 28.64 -40.62
N ASP A 785 -4.39 27.45 -40.38
CA ASP A 785 -3.45 27.18 -39.27
C ASP A 785 -2.12 27.93 -39.45
N GLN A 786 -1.61 28.03 -40.70
CA GLN A 786 -0.37 28.75 -41.00
C GLN A 786 -0.47 30.27 -40.78
N ILE A 787 -1.65 30.87 -41.00
CA ILE A 787 -1.87 32.30 -40.74
C ILE A 787 -2.49 32.58 -39.34
N GLY A 788 -2.64 31.54 -38.51
CA GLY A 788 -3.12 31.68 -37.13
C GLY A 788 -4.65 31.81 -36.97
N LEU A 789 -5.44 31.46 -37.99
CA LEU A 789 -6.90 31.46 -37.90
C LEU A 789 -7.44 30.22 -37.19
N PRO A 790 -8.23 30.37 -36.14
CA PRO A 790 -8.75 29.22 -35.38
C PRO A 790 -9.87 28.53 -36.18
N THR A 791 -9.56 27.32 -36.69
CA THR A 791 -10.50 26.50 -37.45
C THR A 791 -10.50 25.05 -36.96
N THR A 792 -11.66 24.42 -37.07
CA THR A 792 -11.84 22.98 -36.78
C THR A 792 -12.10 22.26 -38.09
N LEU A 793 -11.42 21.15 -38.31
CA LEU A 793 -11.67 20.24 -39.43
C LEU A 793 -12.51 19.07 -38.95
N VAL A 794 -13.66 18.83 -39.58
CA VAL A 794 -14.58 17.75 -39.21
C VAL A 794 -14.83 16.86 -40.43
N ARG A 795 -14.70 15.52 -40.22
CA ARG A 795 -15.13 14.49 -41.15
C ARG A 795 -16.54 14.05 -40.77
N GLY A 796 -17.51 14.49 -41.55
CA GLY A 796 -18.92 14.15 -41.39
C GLY A 796 -19.25 12.73 -41.89
N ASN A 797 -20.54 12.43 -41.96
CA ASN A 797 -21.06 11.18 -42.47
C ASN A 797 -20.67 10.97 -43.95
N TYR A 798 -20.49 9.68 -44.36
CA TYR A 798 -20.12 9.31 -45.73
C TYR A 798 -18.75 9.84 -46.22
N GLY A 799 -17.84 10.20 -45.27
CA GLY A 799 -16.50 10.69 -45.59
C GLY A 799 -16.46 12.14 -46.07
N LYS A 800 -17.53 12.88 -46.00
CA LYS A 800 -17.60 14.32 -46.32
C LYS A 800 -16.89 15.13 -45.24
N SER A 801 -16.14 16.15 -45.61
CA SER A 801 -15.39 16.96 -44.67
C SER A 801 -15.77 18.44 -44.79
N TYR A 802 -15.79 19.15 -43.64
CA TYR A 802 -16.10 20.56 -43.59
C TYR A 802 -15.31 21.24 -42.46
N ASN A 803 -15.27 22.59 -42.48
CA ASN A 803 -14.59 23.37 -41.45
C ASN A 803 -15.61 24.17 -40.62
N GLU A 804 -15.36 24.18 -39.29
CA GLU A 804 -16.09 25.01 -38.35
C GLU A 804 -15.18 26.15 -37.87
N VAL A 805 -15.76 27.35 -37.72
CA VAL A 805 -15.12 28.54 -37.17
C VAL A 805 -15.98 29.16 -36.10
N VAL A 806 -15.35 29.76 -35.11
CA VAL A 806 -16.03 30.39 -33.98
C VAL A 806 -15.85 31.90 -34.10
N LEU A 807 -16.95 32.66 -34.21
CA LEU A 807 -16.95 34.11 -34.29
C LEU A 807 -17.76 34.71 -33.14
N LYS A 808 -17.33 35.90 -32.71
CA LYS A 808 -18.08 36.73 -31.77
C LYS A 808 -19.08 37.55 -32.56
N ASP A 809 -20.37 37.35 -32.32
CA ASP A 809 -21.41 38.25 -32.84
C ASP A 809 -21.50 39.47 -31.93
N GLY A 810 -21.13 40.60 -32.47
CA GLY A 810 -21.31 41.92 -31.83
C GLY A 810 -22.78 42.30 -31.87
N SER A 811 -23.57 41.97 -30.85
CA SER A 811 -24.88 42.60 -30.67
C SER A 811 -24.69 43.93 -29.95
N GLU A 812 -25.35 44.98 -30.43
CA GLU A 812 -25.40 46.33 -29.86
C GLU A 812 -25.90 46.39 -28.40
N THR A 813 -26.25 45.20 -27.80
CA THR A 813 -26.84 45.06 -26.46
C THR A 813 -25.87 44.51 -25.42
N GLY A 814 -24.55 44.59 -25.64
CA GLY A 814 -23.56 44.38 -24.56
C GLY A 814 -23.28 42.96 -24.15
N SER A 815 -23.93 41.93 -24.66
CA SER A 815 -23.60 40.50 -24.42
C SER A 815 -22.98 39.89 -25.67
N SER A 816 -21.66 39.68 -25.68
CA SER A 816 -20.98 38.97 -26.77
C SER A 816 -21.22 37.49 -26.68
N HIS A 817 -22.08 36.93 -27.52
CA HIS A 817 -22.23 35.48 -27.67
C HIS A 817 -21.31 34.99 -28.79
N THR A 818 -20.53 33.96 -28.49
CA THR A 818 -19.73 33.21 -29.48
C THR A 818 -20.64 32.24 -30.21
N ARG A 819 -20.64 32.24 -31.54
CA ARG A 819 -21.38 31.30 -32.37
C ARG A 819 -20.42 30.53 -33.27
N THR A 820 -20.78 29.28 -33.52
CA THR A 820 -20.05 28.39 -34.43
C THR A 820 -20.70 28.46 -35.81
N TYR A 821 -19.88 28.64 -36.84
CA TYR A 821 -20.30 28.68 -38.24
C TYR A 821 -19.59 27.60 -39.03
N ILE A 822 -20.24 26.98 -40.00
CA ILE A 822 -19.64 26.16 -41.04
C ILE A 822 -19.26 27.07 -42.20
N VAL A 823 -18.05 26.91 -42.75
CA VAL A 823 -17.56 27.64 -43.89
C VAL A 823 -17.96 26.90 -45.17
N ASP A 824 -18.75 27.55 -46.04
CA ASP A 824 -19.06 26.98 -47.35
C ASP A 824 -17.82 27.09 -48.27
N LEU A 825 -17.31 25.96 -48.70
CA LEU A 825 -16.16 25.81 -49.61
C LEU A 825 -16.57 25.29 -51.00
N MET A 826 -17.87 25.04 -51.20
CA MET A 826 -18.40 24.39 -52.38
C MET A 826 -19.29 25.28 -53.21
N SER A 827 -20.50 25.59 -52.70
CA SER A 827 -21.56 26.25 -53.50
C SER A 827 -21.45 27.78 -53.55
N THR A 828 -21.13 28.37 -52.42
CA THR A 828 -20.93 29.81 -52.29
C THR A 828 -19.71 30.02 -51.37
N PRO A 829 -18.50 29.87 -51.92
CA PRO A 829 -17.29 29.92 -51.12
C PRO A 829 -17.23 31.20 -50.28
N GLY A 830 -16.84 31.06 -49.01
CA GLY A 830 -16.80 32.18 -48.06
C GLY A 830 -18.07 32.48 -47.29
N ARG A 831 -19.21 31.88 -47.66
CA ARG A 831 -20.42 32.02 -46.90
C ARG A 831 -20.34 31.31 -45.56
N LEU A 832 -20.67 32.00 -44.48
CA LEU A 832 -20.71 31.44 -43.14
C LEU A 832 -22.14 30.99 -42.79
N ILE A 833 -22.32 29.71 -42.54
CA ILE A 833 -23.60 29.06 -42.21
C ILE A 833 -23.61 28.75 -40.71
N GLU A 834 -24.57 29.25 -39.97
CA GLU A 834 -24.65 28.93 -38.52
C GLU A 834 -24.81 27.43 -38.31
N ALA A 835 -23.89 26.84 -37.52
CA ALA A 835 -23.77 25.38 -37.37
C ALA A 835 -25.05 24.73 -36.80
N ALA A 836 -25.80 25.44 -35.96
CA ALA A 836 -27.05 24.98 -35.38
C ALA A 836 -28.28 25.14 -36.31
N SER A 837 -28.07 25.64 -37.56
CA SER A 837 -29.18 25.90 -38.47
C SER A 837 -29.54 24.69 -39.35
N ARG A 838 -30.79 24.67 -39.82
CA ARG A 838 -31.25 23.69 -40.82
C ARG A 838 -30.42 23.77 -42.11
N LYS A 839 -29.96 24.96 -42.51
CA LYS A 839 -29.12 25.13 -43.67
C LYS A 839 -27.76 24.46 -43.54
N ALA A 840 -27.20 24.37 -42.31
CA ALA A 840 -25.98 23.66 -42.03
C ALA A 840 -26.16 22.13 -42.25
N LEU A 841 -27.26 21.58 -41.79
CA LEU A 841 -27.60 20.15 -42.00
C LEU A 841 -27.80 19.86 -43.51
N GLU A 842 -28.47 20.73 -44.24
CA GLU A 842 -28.62 20.63 -45.68
C GLU A 842 -27.28 20.70 -46.41
N TYR A 843 -26.40 21.62 -46.03
CA TYR A 843 -25.05 21.72 -46.59
C TYR A 843 -24.21 20.44 -46.33
N ILE A 844 -24.16 19.94 -45.10
CA ILE A 844 -23.42 18.74 -44.74
C ILE A 844 -23.97 17.49 -45.46
N SER A 845 -25.27 17.44 -45.75
CA SER A 845 -25.88 16.31 -46.44
C SER A 845 -25.67 16.31 -47.94
N LEU A 846 -25.58 17.48 -48.53
CA LEU A 846 -25.41 17.66 -50.01
C LEU A 846 -23.93 17.58 -50.44
N PHE A 847 -23.07 18.21 -49.67
CA PHE A 847 -21.64 18.33 -50.00
C PHE A 847 -20.70 17.46 -49.05
#